data_1dee42617a058ff91b026bb425f4ea94
#
_entry.id   1dee42617a058ff91b026bb425f4ea94
#
_cell.length_a   1.000
_cell.length_b   1.000
_cell.length_c   1.000
_cell.angle_alpha   90.00
_cell.angle_beta   90.00
_cell.angle_gamma   90.00
#
_symmetry.space_group_name_H-M   'P 1'
#
loop_
_entity.id
_entity.type
_entity.pdbx_description
1 polymer ?
#
loop_
_entity_poly.entity_id
_entity_poly.type
_entity_poly.pdbx_seq_one_letter_code
_entity_poly.pdbx_strand_id
1 'polypeptide(L)'
;MTPPKRRAMFLSLVLVLSVPAASESQEDPPAPGSMIHRSIPPPGATTHLVIPGERFRTSSFRRWFYGSNYRDLWTTPIKVQVLDLDRVGGGLTPLRTGGFGQSISLHFTGQDGRRYTVRSLDKDATRRVPDIVRQTVVADVLQDLISAMLPTGALVVDPLMEATGILHSRHTLVVIPDDPRLGEYRASFAGLIGLLQEHPSEGPDHTPGFADSRKVSGTDKLWDDLEDGPCDRVDARAFLKARLMDFLIGDKDRHHGQWRWARFPDGDCHTWLPIPEDRDQAFIDFDGFAMALARRGIPIQIRFENTYPNLVGLTTTGWELDRQFLAELDRTAWDAVVAEFRQDLTDPVIEDAVRRLPPPYYEGVGEALAKTLKSRRDALPDFADRYYELITRQAEIKATDRDEYLHCEHLQNGDLVVRIGLAEEPKGERTAPYFERTFHAEETREVRIFLRGGDDGAEVSGTKGRISVRIDGGGGDDTFANASGVGASRTAFYDSRGKNRFVEGNGARTDERPYRRPPATHTPNARYALDWGMQASTIPIIEVDRDLGAYLSVIHRRQYFGYRRDPFAARHSFSLGFASSGLKPIASYTGTFRRLLRDLDAAVHAEYSGVETVRFTGFGNDTQLLGSSDFYKVEQRYFVFSPAIEFRREQHHGEAHAEGTEPQRSETAISLGPIVKYSSTPLAANQDKYIASLDHPVYGMGSFGQVGVQAQVEYDTRSNPAYPTSGLLVRGTGAIYPDTWDAKSAFGSAEGAVHAYLTARIPTTPTLALRAGGKKVWGTFPFHESAFLGGPGFAGVGTSGGQVRGVGKDRFAGDASVYANAELRFAVASFQLLMPGEFGVFLGADTGRVFFAEDRADIGKWHTGVGGGFYLSFLQRRQSVSVAVMDGAEMTGLYVRAGFLF
;
A
#
# COMPACT_ATOMS: atom_id res chain seq x y z
N MET A 1 3.66 -4.72 24.85
CA MET A 1 2.53 -5.28 24.08
C MET A 1 2.55 -4.66 22.70
N THR A 2 3.06 -5.34 21.71
CA THR A 2 2.75 -4.97 20.32
C THR A 2 1.26 -5.18 20.15
N PRO A 3 0.49 -4.23 19.56
CA PRO A 3 -0.93 -4.45 19.34
C PRO A 3 -1.10 -5.72 18.49
N PRO A 4 -2.01 -6.61 18.85
CA PRO A 4 -2.26 -7.80 18.07
C PRO A 4 -2.68 -7.41 16.66
N LYS A 5 -2.26 -8.19 15.68
CA LYS A 5 -2.60 -8.05 14.24
C LYS A 5 -4.11 -8.25 14.02
N ARG A 6 -4.94 -7.29 14.46
CA ARG A 6 -6.41 -7.26 14.36
C ARG A 6 -6.92 -6.77 13.01
N ARG A 7 -6.38 -7.25 11.90
CA ARG A 7 -6.62 -6.63 10.59
C ARG A 7 -7.13 -7.55 9.50
N ALA A 8 -7.57 -8.76 9.87
CA ALA A 8 -7.72 -9.76 8.85
C ALA A 8 -9.00 -9.62 8.01
N MET A 9 -10.15 -9.25 8.54
CA MET A 9 -11.40 -9.43 7.79
C MET A 9 -11.82 -8.27 6.88
N PHE A 10 -11.49 -7.01 7.22
CA PHE A 10 -11.77 -5.86 6.35
C PHE A 10 -10.61 -5.49 5.43
N LEU A 11 -9.37 -5.79 5.84
CA LEU A 11 -8.18 -5.57 5.01
C LEU A 11 -8.17 -6.47 3.76
N SER A 12 -8.83 -7.61 3.77
CA SER A 12 -8.86 -8.56 2.66
C SER A 12 -9.61 -8.07 1.44
N LEU A 13 -10.72 -7.37 1.64
CA LEU A 13 -11.43 -6.74 0.53
C LEU A 13 -10.61 -5.57 -0.06
N VAL A 14 -9.84 -4.88 0.78
CA VAL A 14 -8.97 -3.75 0.42
C VAL A 14 -7.68 -4.23 -0.26
N LEU A 15 -7.10 -5.36 0.19
CA LEU A 15 -5.84 -5.90 -0.38
C LEU A 15 -6.03 -6.48 -1.80
N VAL A 16 -7.21 -7.01 -2.11
CA VAL A 16 -7.49 -7.59 -3.43
C VAL A 16 -7.59 -6.53 -4.53
N LEU A 17 -7.92 -5.28 -4.18
CA LEU A 17 -7.95 -4.16 -5.13
C LEU A 17 -6.55 -3.58 -5.44
N SER A 18 -5.50 -4.05 -4.76
CA SER A 18 -4.10 -3.62 -4.95
C SER A 18 -3.18 -4.79 -5.35
N VAL A 19 -3.64 -5.69 -6.22
CA VAL A 19 -2.82 -6.82 -6.72
C VAL A 19 -1.75 -6.28 -7.66
N PRO A 20 -0.45 -6.55 -7.42
CA PRO A 20 0.63 -6.18 -8.34
C PRO A 20 0.51 -6.99 -9.64
N ALA A 21 0.83 -6.35 -10.76
CA ALA A 21 0.91 -7.00 -12.06
C ALA A 21 1.99 -8.10 -12.04
N ALA A 22 1.66 -9.26 -12.57
CA ALA A 22 2.61 -10.33 -12.82
C ALA A 22 3.58 -9.93 -13.95
N SER A 23 4.81 -10.43 -13.88
CA SER A 23 5.88 -10.24 -14.87
C SER A 23 5.49 -10.73 -16.27
N GLU A 24 6.10 -10.11 -17.28
CA GLU A 24 5.91 -10.42 -18.70
C GLU A 24 6.15 -11.91 -19.02
N SER A 25 5.08 -12.58 -19.45
CA SER A 25 5.15 -13.84 -20.17
C SER A 25 4.48 -13.67 -21.53
N GLN A 26 5.03 -14.27 -22.57
CA GLN A 26 4.41 -14.33 -23.92
C GLN A 26 3.02 -14.95 -23.79
N GLU A 27 1.98 -14.21 -24.17
CA GLU A 27 0.60 -14.67 -24.07
C GLU A 27 0.07 -15.30 -25.35
N ASP A 28 -0.62 -16.41 -25.15
CA ASP A 28 -1.48 -17.04 -26.16
C ASP A 28 -2.70 -16.14 -26.49
N PRO A 29 -3.23 -16.24 -27.73
CA PRO A 29 -4.44 -15.51 -28.11
C PRO A 29 -5.61 -15.82 -27.15
N PRO A 30 -6.56 -14.89 -26.93
CA PRO A 30 -7.65 -15.08 -26.00
C PRO A 30 -8.43 -16.35 -26.32
N ALA A 31 -8.52 -17.26 -25.34
CA ALA A 31 -9.26 -18.50 -25.50
C ALA A 31 -10.74 -18.23 -25.89
N PRO A 32 -11.36 -19.11 -26.66
CA PRO A 32 -12.80 -19.06 -26.88
C PRO A 32 -13.52 -19.11 -25.53
N GLY A 33 -14.20 -18.00 -25.13
CA GLY A 33 -14.86 -17.86 -23.81
C GLY A 33 -14.50 -16.56 -23.06
N SER A 34 -13.68 -15.66 -23.65
CA SER A 34 -13.45 -14.31 -23.11
C SER A 34 -14.77 -13.60 -22.80
N MET A 35 -14.85 -12.94 -21.63
CA MET A 35 -16.01 -12.14 -21.21
C MET A 35 -16.22 -10.86 -22.05
N ILE A 36 -15.32 -10.54 -22.98
CA ILE A 36 -15.38 -9.37 -23.85
C ILE A 36 -16.46 -9.54 -24.89
N HIS A 37 -17.40 -8.58 -24.95
CA HIS A 37 -18.53 -8.63 -25.86
C HIS A 37 -18.13 -8.42 -27.33
N ARG A 38 -18.69 -9.22 -28.23
CA ARG A 38 -18.50 -9.13 -29.68
C ARG A 38 -19.83 -9.09 -30.40
N SER A 39 -19.93 -8.27 -31.46
CA SER A 39 -21.14 -8.13 -32.28
C SER A 39 -20.75 -8.08 -33.76
N ILE A 40 -20.96 -9.17 -34.47
CA ILE A 40 -20.54 -9.32 -35.87
C ILE A 40 -21.44 -8.47 -36.79
N PRO A 41 -20.89 -7.50 -37.54
CA PRO A 41 -21.67 -6.71 -38.48
C PRO A 41 -22.11 -7.56 -39.68
N PRO A 42 -23.27 -7.24 -40.30
CA PRO A 42 -23.67 -7.86 -41.56
C PRO A 42 -22.62 -7.63 -42.66
N PRO A 43 -22.44 -8.58 -43.61
CA PRO A 43 -21.53 -8.39 -44.75
C PRO A 43 -21.86 -7.12 -45.54
N GLY A 44 -20.82 -6.31 -45.83
CA GLY A 44 -20.96 -5.06 -46.60
C GLY A 44 -21.56 -3.88 -45.86
N ALA A 45 -21.86 -4.03 -44.57
CA ALA A 45 -22.31 -2.93 -43.74
C ALA A 45 -21.15 -1.94 -43.47
N THR A 46 -21.43 -0.64 -43.61
CA THR A 46 -20.46 0.43 -43.23
C THR A 46 -20.65 0.90 -41.79
N THR A 47 -21.78 0.57 -41.18
CA THR A 47 -22.09 0.87 -39.79
C THR A 47 -22.88 -0.27 -39.16
N HIS A 48 -22.76 -0.45 -37.88
CA HIS A 48 -23.44 -1.50 -37.13
C HIS A 48 -23.98 -0.98 -35.79
N LEU A 49 -25.20 -1.40 -35.43
CA LEU A 49 -25.77 -1.05 -34.12
C LEU A 49 -25.31 -2.07 -33.07
N VAL A 50 -24.69 -1.63 -32.01
CA VAL A 50 -24.10 -2.48 -30.99
C VAL A 50 -24.49 -2.04 -29.57
N ILE A 51 -24.58 -2.97 -28.65
CA ILE A 51 -24.65 -2.71 -27.20
C ILE A 51 -23.32 -3.15 -26.59
N PRO A 52 -22.43 -2.24 -26.16
CA PRO A 52 -21.07 -2.60 -25.79
C PRO A 52 -20.95 -3.51 -24.56
N GLY A 53 -21.88 -3.41 -23.61
CA GLY A 53 -21.78 -4.14 -22.35
C GLY A 53 -23.11 -4.54 -21.74
N GLU A 54 -23.91 -5.37 -22.44
CA GLU A 54 -25.22 -5.86 -21.97
C GLU A 54 -25.17 -6.47 -20.55
N ARG A 55 -24.06 -7.10 -20.18
CA ARG A 55 -23.80 -7.71 -18.87
C ARG A 55 -23.85 -6.73 -17.70
N PHE A 56 -23.70 -5.43 -17.93
CA PHE A 56 -23.75 -4.41 -16.89
C PHE A 56 -25.18 -4.01 -16.49
N ARG A 57 -26.19 -4.58 -17.14
CA ARG A 57 -27.58 -4.46 -16.71
C ARG A 57 -27.76 -5.14 -15.35
N THR A 58 -28.30 -4.40 -14.36
CA THR A 58 -28.34 -4.91 -12.98
C THR A 58 -29.51 -4.34 -12.18
N SER A 59 -29.80 -4.95 -11.02
CA SER A 59 -30.88 -4.54 -10.12
C SER A 59 -30.60 -3.21 -9.39
N SER A 60 -31.66 -2.56 -8.89
CA SER A 60 -31.55 -1.31 -8.13
C SER A 60 -30.71 -1.46 -6.87
N PHE A 61 -30.77 -2.63 -6.19
CA PHE A 61 -29.95 -2.91 -5.01
C PHE A 61 -28.46 -2.94 -5.37
N ARG A 62 -28.08 -3.62 -6.45
CA ARG A 62 -26.68 -3.65 -6.91
C ARG A 62 -26.20 -2.27 -7.34
N ARG A 63 -27.05 -1.45 -7.99
CA ARG A 63 -26.73 -0.05 -8.32
C ARG A 63 -26.45 0.78 -7.06
N TRP A 64 -27.27 0.66 -6.03
CA TRP A 64 -27.05 1.35 -4.78
C TRP A 64 -25.73 0.89 -4.08
N PHE A 65 -25.46 -0.42 -4.07
CA PHE A 65 -24.33 -0.98 -3.34
C PHE A 65 -23.01 -0.83 -4.08
N TYR A 66 -22.94 -1.23 -5.37
CA TYR A 66 -21.72 -1.18 -6.19
C TYR A 66 -21.60 0.07 -7.07
N GLY A 67 -22.65 0.83 -7.23
CA GLY A 67 -22.72 2.06 -8.02
C GLY A 67 -23.63 1.97 -9.24
N SER A 68 -24.22 3.11 -9.59
CA SER A 68 -24.90 3.31 -10.86
C SER A 68 -23.89 3.46 -11.99
N ASN A 69 -22.77 4.12 -11.73
CA ASN A 69 -21.66 4.26 -12.66
C ASN A 69 -22.16 4.74 -14.06
N TYR A 70 -21.54 4.25 -15.14
CA TYR A 70 -21.99 4.46 -16.53
C TYR A 70 -22.77 3.25 -17.09
N ARG A 71 -23.44 2.43 -16.25
CA ARG A 71 -24.14 1.20 -16.68
C ARG A 71 -25.18 1.44 -17.76
N ASP A 72 -25.90 2.56 -17.67
CA ASP A 72 -26.91 2.91 -18.66
C ASP A 72 -26.28 3.18 -20.02
N LEU A 73 -25.10 3.81 -20.09
CA LEU A 73 -24.36 4.00 -21.35
C LEU A 73 -23.85 2.66 -21.90
N TRP A 74 -23.28 1.81 -21.06
CA TRP A 74 -22.81 0.47 -21.48
C TRP A 74 -23.93 -0.39 -22.07
N THR A 75 -25.16 -0.22 -21.60
CA THR A 75 -26.34 -1.00 -22.05
C THR A 75 -27.21 -0.28 -23.11
N THR A 76 -26.82 0.93 -23.51
CA THR A 76 -27.49 1.72 -24.54
C THR A 76 -26.95 1.36 -25.94
N PRO A 77 -27.85 1.07 -26.91
CA PRO A 77 -27.41 0.81 -28.28
C PRO A 77 -26.76 2.04 -28.91
N ILE A 78 -25.63 1.87 -29.57
CA ILE A 78 -24.92 2.92 -30.32
C ILE A 78 -24.58 2.44 -31.72
N LYS A 79 -24.55 3.38 -32.67
CA LYS A 79 -24.16 3.15 -34.05
C LYS A 79 -22.63 3.29 -34.16
N VAL A 80 -21.95 2.24 -34.58
CA VAL A 80 -20.47 2.16 -34.68
C VAL A 80 -20.07 1.96 -36.14
N GLN A 81 -18.96 2.53 -36.56
CA GLN A 81 -18.40 2.31 -37.91
C GLN A 81 -17.83 0.90 -38.02
N VAL A 82 -18.07 0.22 -39.13
CA VAL A 82 -17.34 -1.03 -39.44
C VAL A 82 -15.96 -0.68 -39.94
N LEU A 83 -14.93 -1.31 -39.34
CA LEU A 83 -13.54 -1.06 -39.77
C LEU A 83 -13.33 -1.43 -41.23
N ASP A 84 -12.99 -0.45 -42.04
CA ASP A 84 -12.63 -0.64 -43.42
C ASP A 84 -11.15 -1.00 -43.53
N LEU A 85 -10.89 -2.32 -43.72
CA LEU A 85 -9.54 -2.85 -43.83
C LEU A 85 -8.80 -2.45 -45.14
N ASP A 86 -9.50 -1.91 -46.14
CA ASP A 86 -8.88 -1.45 -47.41
C ASP A 86 -8.51 0.03 -47.37
N ARG A 87 -9.24 0.81 -46.59
CA ARG A 87 -9.13 2.29 -46.62
C ARG A 87 -8.15 2.81 -45.56
N VAL A 88 -8.20 2.27 -44.33
CA VAL A 88 -7.34 2.74 -43.24
C VAL A 88 -5.89 2.41 -43.57
N GLY A 89 -4.98 3.41 -43.45
CA GLY A 89 -3.56 3.22 -43.73
C GLY A 89 -3.24 2.73 -45.14
N GLY A 90 -4.18 2.95 -46.10
CA GLY A 90 -4.05 2.42 -47.47
C GLY A 90 -4.29 0.92 -47.58
N GLY A 91 -4.66 0.26 -46.50
CA GLY A 91 -4.90 -1.18 -46.38
C GLY A 91 -4.23 -1.79 -45.16
N LEU A 92 -5.03 -2.40 -44.28
CA LEU A 92 -4.54 -2.98 -43.01
C LEU A 92 -4.26 -4.49 -43.14
N THR A 93 -3.08 -4.91 -42.68
CA THR A 93 -2.69 -6.31 -42.53
C THR A 93 -2.51 -6.62 -41.04
N PRO A 94 -3.18 -7.66 -40.48
CA PRO A 94 -2.99 -8.05 -39.11
C PRO A 94 -1.54 -8.46 -38.84
N LEU A 95 -0.98 -8.02 -37.71
CA LEU A 95 0.43 -8.25 -37.37
C LEU A 95 0.60 -9.17 -36.17
N ARG A 96 -0.06 -8.82 -35.04
CA ARG A 96 0.05 -9.57 -33.78
C ARG A 96 -1.07 -9.16 -32.83
N THR A 97 -1.31 -10.02 -31.86
CA THR A 97 -2.12 -9.66 -30.69
C THR A 97 -1.32 -8.82 -29.70
N GLY A 98 -2.01 -8.06 -28.88
CA GLY A 98 -1.45 -7.29 -27.78
C GLY A 98 -2.45 -7.14 -26.66
N GLY A 99 -2.11 -6.37 -25.63
CA GLY A 99 -2.98 -6.13 -24.48
C GLY A 99 -2.66 -7.07 -23.33
N PHE A 100 -1.51 -6.85 -22.70
CA PHE A 100 -1.09 -7.57 -21.46
C PHE A 100 -1.95 -7.27 -20.23
N GLY A 101 -2.97 -6.42 -20.39
CA GLY A 101 -3.84 -6.02 -19.29
C GLY A 101 -5.24 -6.62 -19.37
N GLN A 102 -6.19 -5.80 -18.97
CA GLN A 102 -7.63 -6.11 -18.97
C GLN A 102 -8.25 -6.04 -20.37
N SER A 103 -7.67 -5.25 -21.28
CA SER A 103 -8.08 -5.10 -22.68
C SER A 103 -7.36 -6.11 -23.57
N ILE A 104 -7.99 -6.48 -24.70
CA ILE A 104 -7.32 -7.17 -25.81
C ILE A 104 -7.13 -6.18 -26.96
N SER A 105 -6.06 -6.34 -27.70
CA SER A 105 -5.78 -5.51 -28.88
C SER A 105 -5.27 -6.33 -30.05
N LEU A 106 -5.61 -5.88 -31.26
CA LEU A 106 -5.06 -6.40 -32.50
C LEU A 106 -4.26 -5.28 -33.17
N HIS A 107 -3.00 -5.55 -33.43
CA HIS A 107 -2.10 -4.64 -34.13
C HIS A 107 -2.13 -4.95 -35.63
N PHE A 108 -2.04 -3.90 -36.43
CA PHE A 108 -2.01 -3.96 -37.88
C PHE A 108 -0.82 -3.17 -38.40
N THR A 109 -0.36 -3.54 -39.59
CA THR A 109 0.52 -2.70 -40.42
C THR A 109 -0.31 -2.15 -41.57
N GLY A 110 -0.28 -0.84 -41.78
CA GLY A 110 -0.84 -0.17 -42.95
C GLY A 110 0.09 -0.25 -44.15
N GLN A 111 -0.45 -0.14 -45.39
CA GLN A 111 0.39 0.01 -46.59
C GLN A 111 1.17 1.32 -46.60
N ASP A 112 0.75 2.33 -45.81
CA ASP A 112 1.50 3.56 -45.56
C ASP A 112 2.74 3.35 -44.66
N GLY A 113 3.03 2.10 -44.26
CA GLY A 113 4.13 1.74 -43.40
C GLY A 113 3.91 2.03 -41.88
N ARG A 114 2.80 2.65 -41.53
CA ARG A 114 2.45 2.94 -40.13
C ARG A 114 1.83 1.76 -39.44
N ARG A 115 1.90 1.77 -38.12
CA ARG A 115 1.24 0.74 -37.28
C ARG A 115 -0.07 1.28 -36.73
N TYR A 116 -1.06 0.42 -36.69
CA TYR A 116 -2.40 0.70 -36.15
C TYR A 116 -2.76 -0.35 -35.09
N THR A 117 -3.61 0.06 -34.16
CA THR A 117 -4.10 -0.84 -33.11
C THR A 117 -5.58 -0.65 -32.91
N VAL A 118 -6.34 -1.73 -32.88
CA VAL A 118 -7.71 -1.74 -32.35
C VAL A 118 -7.67 -2.34 -30.97
N ARG A 119 -8.01 -1.54 -29.96
CA ARG A 119 -8.10 -1.97 -28.55
C ARG A 119 -9.57 -2.13 -28.16
N SER A 120 -9.91 -3.25 -27.50
CA SER A 120 -11.28 -3.53 -27.06
C SER A 120 -11.83 -2.42 -26.16
N LEU A 121 -13.10 -2.05 -26.39
CA LEU A 121 -13.81 -1.12 -25.52
C LEU A 121 -14.15 -1.80 -24.19
N ASP A 122 -14.70 -3.01 -24.26
CA ASP A 122 -14.96 -3.86 -23.11
C ASP A 122 -13.67 -4.53 -22.60
N LYS A 123 -13.62 -4.86 -21.31
CA LYS A 123 -12.44 -5.36 -20.62
C LYS A 123 -12.74 -6.59 -19.80
N ASP A 124 -11.74 -7.42 -19.64
CA ASP A 124 -11.76 -8.55 -18.72
C ASP A 124 -10.83 -8.25 -17.53
N ALA A 125 -11.42 -7.71 -16.44
CA ALA A 125 -10.68 -7.37 -15.24
C ALA A 125 -10.05 -8.58 -14.55
N THR A 126 -10.53 -9.80 -14.89
CA THR A 126 -10.07 -11.04 -14.24
C THR A 126 -8.73 -11.52 -14.78
N ARG A 127 -8.29 -11.06 -15.95
CA ARG A 127 -7.03 -11.49 -16.60
C ARG A 127 -5.78 -11.14 -15.77
N ARG A 128 -5.81 -10.05 -15.01
CA ARG A 128 -4.70 -9.62 -14.13
C ARG A 128 -4.82 -10.07 -12.69
N VAL A 129 -5.86 -10.83 -12.37
CA VAL A 129 -6.09 -11.28 -11.00
C VAL A 129 -5.49 -12.68 -10.83
N PRO A 130 -4.76 -12.97 -9.75
CA PRO A 130 -4.26 -14.30 -9.46
C PRO A 130 -5.38 -15.35 -9.57
N ASP A 131 -5.06 -16.56 -10.06
CA ASP A 131 -6.04 -17.62 -10.30
C ASP A 131 -6.94 -17.91 -9.10
N ILE A 132 -6.38 -17.81 -7.90
CA ILE A 132 -7.11 -17.96 -6.66
C ILE A 132 -8.20 -16.91 -6.45
N VAL A 133 -7.98 -15.67 -6.92
CA VAL A 133 -8.95 -14.58 -6.83
C VAL A 133 -9.93 -14.63 -8.00
N ARG A 134 -9.48 -15.10 -9.18
CA ARG A 134 -10.30 -15.22 -10.40
C ARG A 134 -11.52 -16.11 -10.19
N GLN A 135 -11.43 -17.08 -9.30
CA GLN A 135 -12.50 -17.98 -8.93
C GLN A 135 -13.38 -17.47 -7.77
N THR A 136 -13.35 -16.19 -7.46
CA THR A 136 -14.05 -15.60 -6.31
C THR A 136 -15.09 -14.57 -6.74
N VAL A 137 -16.04 -14.27 -5.86
CA VAL A 137 -16.95 -13.10 -6.00
C VAL A 137 -16.19 -11.78 -6.15
N VAL A 138 -14.92 -11.75 -5.71
CA VAL A 138 -14.06 -10.57 -5.90
C VAL A 138 -13.78 -10.34 -7.38
N ALA A 139 -13.58 -11.39 -8.17
CA ALA A 139 -13.41 -11.28 -9.62
C ALA A 139 -14.68 -10.68 -10.26
N ASP A 140 -15.87 -11.13 -9.81
CA ASP A 140 -17.15 -10.59 -10.28
C ASP A 140 -17.30 -9.11 -9.93
N VAL A 141 -16.88 -8.71 -8.72
CA VAL A 141 -16.87 -7.30 -8.29
C VAL A 141 -15.89 -6.48 -9.14
N LEU A 142 -14.68 -6.98 -9.36
CA LEU A 142 -13.68 -6.29 -10.20
C LEU A 142 -14.17 -6.15 -11.64
N GLN A 143 -14.83 -7.21 -12.18
CA GLN A 143 -15.43 -7.16 -13.51
C GLN A 143 -16.59 -6.16 -13.57
N ASP A 144 -17.37 -6.08 -12.51
CA ASP A 144 -18.51 -5.14 -12.41
C ASP A 144 -18.02 -3.67 -12.34
N LEU A 145 -16.84 -3.41 -11.76
CA LEU A 145 -16.23 -2.08 -11.69
C LEU A 145 -15.82 -1.50 -13.06
N ILE A 146 -15.71 -2.31 -14.11
CA ILE A 146 -15.52 -1.82 -15.49
C ILE A 146 -16.67 -0.88 -15.89
N SER A 147 -17.87 -1.08 -15.36
CA SER A 147 -19.01 -0.20 -15.59
C SER A 147 -18.79 1.25 -15.12
N ALA A 148 -17.79 1.51 -14.28
CA ALA A 148 -17.42 2.86 -13.82
C ALA A 148 -16.59 3.65 -14.86
N MET A 149 -16.07 3.00 -15.90
CA MET A 149 -15.36 3.64 -17.00
C MET A 149 -16.36 4.21 -18.00
N LEU A 150 -16.13 5.44 -18.47
CA LEU A 150 -16.92 6.01 -19.58
C LEU A 150 -16.56 5.26 -20.88
N PRO A 151 -17.49 4.53 -21.53
CA PRO A 151 -17.14 3.58 -22.60
C PRO A 151 -16.36 4.17 -23.77
N THR A 152 -16.55 5.44 -24.08
CA THR A 152 -15.91 6.14 -25.21
C THR A 152 -15.18 7.40 -24.76
N GLY A 153 -14.70 7.44 -23.50
CA GLY A 153 -14.07 8.61 -22.90
C GLY A 153 -12.90 9.16 -23.72
N ALA A 154 -12.10 8.29 -24.34
CA ALA A 154 -10.97 8.70 -25.17
C ALA A 154 -11.37 9.64 -26.33
N LEU A 155 -12.59 9.50 -26.92
CA LEU A 155 -13.08 10.39 -27.97
C LEU A 155 -13.27 11.83 -27.49
N VAL A 156 -13.52 12.03 -26.20
CA VAL A 156 -13.62 13.36 -25.58
C VAL A 156 -12.23 13.93 -25.30
N VAL A 157 -11.27 13.05 -24.97
CA VAL A 157 -9.92 13.48 -24.60
C VAL A 157 -9.12 13.98 -25.81
N ASP A 158 -9.27 13.38 -26.97
CA ASP A 158 -8.52 13.73 -28.20
C ASP A 158 -8.61 15.23 -28.55
N PRO A 159 -9.79 15.87 -28.70
CA PRO A 159 -9.87 17.29 -29.00
C PRO A 159 -9.29 18.19 -27.90
N LEU A 160 -9.34 17.76 -26.64
CA LEU A 160 -8.73 18.49 -25.53
C LEU A 160 -7.20 18.47 -25.63
N MET A 161 -6.63 17.30 -25.97
CA MET A 161 -5.16 17.17 -26.19
C MET A 161 -4.74 17.93 -27.45
N GLU A 162 -5.53 17.91 -28.51
CA GLU A 162 -5.27 18.67 -29.73
C GLU A 162 -5.23 20.19 -29.45
N ALA A 163 -6.23 20.72 -28.74
CA ALA A 163 -6.29 22.13 -28.38
C ALA A 163 -5.10 22.59 -27.50
N THR A 164 -4.55 21.71 -26.66
CA THR A 164 -3.41 22.01 -25.77
C THR A 164 -2.06 21.64 -26.37
N GLY A 165 -2.00 21.17 -27.62
CA GLY A 165 -0.76 20.81 -28.31
C GLY A 165 -0.05 19.57 -27.75
N ILE A 166 -0.76 18.69 -27.03
CA ILE A 166 -0.20 17.44 -26.48
C ILE A 166 -0.14 16.39 -27.61
N LEU A 167 1.02 15.78 -27.84
CA LEU A 167 1.17 14.69 -28.79
C LEU A 167 0.29 13.51 -28.37
N HIS A 168 -0.54 13.02 -29.29
CA HIS A 168 -1.43 11.90 -29.02
C HIS A 168 -1.88 11.20 -30.32
N SER A 169 -2.33 9.97 -30.21
CA SER A 169 -3.01 9.26 -31.29
C SER A 169 -4.50 9.57 -31.24
N ARG A 170 -5.11 9.88 -32.39
CA ARG A 170 -6.56 10.07 -32.48
C ARG A 170 -7.27 8.73 -32.44
N HIS A 171 -8.39 8.68 -31.72
CA HIS A 171 -9.22 7.48 -31.58
C HIS A 171 -10.43 7.50 -32.51
N THR A 172 -10.76 6.37 -33.10
CA THR A 172 -11.99 6.13 -33.85
C THR A 172 -12.70 4.90 -33.32
N LEU A 173 -13.99 5.05 -32.96
CA LEU A 173 -14.80 3.94 -32.49
C LEU A 173 -15.20 3.04 -33.68
N VAL A 174 -14.80 1.77 -33.66
CA VAL A 174 -15.00 0.81 -34.73
C VAL A 174 -15.48 -0.56 -34.21
N VAL A 175 -16.11 -1.33 -35.10
CA VAL A 175 -16.31 -2.77 -34.93
C VAL A 175 -15.51 -3.51 -36.02
N ILE A 176 -14.76 -4.54 -35.63
CA ILE A 176 -13.95 -5.33 -36.57
C ILE A 176 -14.90 -6.22 -37.41
N PRO A 177 -14.81 -6.19 -38.78
CA PRO A 177 -15.65 -7.05 -39.61
C PRO A 177 -15.28 -8.53 -39.47
N ASP A 178 -16.20 -9.40 -39.88
CA ASP A 178 -15.90 -10.83 -40.10
C ASP A 178 -15.27 -11.03 -41.48
N ASP A 179 -13.96 -10.80 -41.57
CA ASP A 179 -13.22 -10.80 -42.85
C ASP A 179 -12.14 -11.88 -42.86
N PRO A 180 -12.03 -12.67 -43.96
CA PRO A 180 -10.99 -13.70 -44.10
C PRO A 180 -9.58 -13.15 -43.98
N ARG A 181 -9.31 -11.88 -44.30
CA ARG A 181 -7.97 -11.25 -44.17
C ARG A 181 -7.46 -11.18 -42.73
N LEU A 182 -8.33 -11.31 -41.74
CA LEU A 182 -7.93 -11.41 -40.34
C LEU A 182 -7.14 -12.72 -40.06
N GLY A 183 -7.19 -13.71 -40.95
CA GLY A 183 -6.44 -14.96 -40.81
C GLY A 183 -6.72 -15.69 -39.49
N GLU A 184 -5.68 -16.05 -38.80
CA GLU A 184 -5.75 -16.72 -37.47
C GLU A 184 -6.44 -15.86 -36.38
N TYR A 185 -6.45 -14.55 -36.52
CA TYR A 185 -7.06 -13.62 -35.56
C TYR A 185 -8.59 -13.51 -35.70
N ARG A 186 -9.16 -14.00 -36.82
CA ARG A 186 -10.60 -13.86 -37.12
C ARG A 186 -11.49 -14.41 -36.03
N ALA A 187 -11.20 -15.62 -35.54
CA ALA A 187 -12.00 -16.25 -34.49
C ALA A 187 -12.04 -15.46 -33.18
N SER A 188 -10.98 -14.74 -32.86
CA SER A 188 -10.86 -13.98 -31.62
C SER A 188 -11.29 -12.52 -31.74
N PHE A 189 -11.19 -11.91 -32.92
CA PHE A 189 -11.38 -10.46 -33.10
C PHE A 189 -12.54 -10.06 -33.99
N ALA A 190 -13.12 -10.95 -34.82
CA ALA A 190 -14.33 -10.62 -35.58
C ALA A 190 -15.46 -10.19 -34.62
N GLY A 191 -16.10 -9.06 -34.95
CA GLY A 191 -17.15 -8.43 -34.14
C GLY A 191 -16.67 -7.71 -32.88
N LEU A 192 -15.35 -7.58 -32.68
CA LEU A 192 -14.81 -6.82 -31.54
C LEU A 192 -15.15 -5.33 -31.70
N ILE A 193 -15.75 -4.74 -30.65
CA ILE A 193 -15.99 -3.30 -30.55
C ILE A 193 -14.78 -2.69 -29.89
N GLY A 194 -14.15 -1.70 -30.52
CA GLY A 194 -12.93 -1.12 -30.00
C GLY A 194 -12.62 0.28 -30.51
N LEU A 195 -11.55 0.83 -30.00
CA LEU A 195 -10.97 2.09 -30.44
C LEU A 195 -9.78 1.80 -31.35
N LEU A 196 -9.89 2.23 -32.62
CA LEU A 196 -8.80 2.24 -33.58
C LEU A 196 -7.97 3.50 -33.35
N GLN A 197 -6.63 3.33 -33.31
CA GLN A 197 -5.66 4.43 -33.24
C GLN A 197 -4.40 4.08 -34.02
N GLU A 198 -3.68 5.09 -34.49
CA GLU A 198 -2.28 4.91 -34.92
C GLU A 198 -1.46 4.54 -33.68
N HIS A 199 -0.67 3.47 -33.76
CA HIS A 199 0.25 3.09 -32.69
C HIS A 199 1.55 3.87 -32.83
N PRO A 200 1.90 4.75 -31.86
CA PRO A 200 3.14 5.51 -31.94
C PRO A 200 4.35 4.59 -32.11
N SER A 201 5.00 4.67 -33.24
CA SER A 201 6.15 3.83 -33.61
C SER A 201 7.09 4.56 -34.57
N GLU A 202 8.31 4.05 -34.68
CA GLU A 202 9.26 4.46 -35.71
C GLU A 202 8.74 4.16 -37.10
N GLY A 203 9.09 4.99 -38.09
CA GLY A 203 8.78 4.73 -39.49
C GLY A 203 9.65 3.60 -40.05
N PRO A 204 9.20 2.92 -41.15
CA PRO A 204 10.01 1.92 -41.82
C PRO A 204 11.22 2.56 -42.52
N ASP A 205 12.32 1.82 -42.65
CA ASP A 205 13.49 2.19 -43.46
C ASP A 205 14.01 3.61 -43.22
N HIS A 206 14.09 4.04 -41.95
CA HIS A 206 14.52 5.40 -41.52
C HIS A 206 13.64 6.56 -41.99
N THR A 207 12.44 6.27 -42.49
CA THR A 207 11.44 7.33 -42.72
C THR A 207 10.90 7.88 -41.38
N PRO A 208 10.39 9.13 -41.37
CA PRO A 208 9.77 9.68 -40.16
C PRO A 208 8.62 8.82 -39.65
N GLY A 209 8.63 8.56 -38.36
CA GLY A 209 7.59 7.80 -37.70
C GLY A 209 6.41 8.64 -37.24
N PHE A 210 5.82 8.28 -36.10
CA PHE A 210 4.72 8.99 -35.49
C PHE A 210 5.06 10.49 -35.26
N ALA A 211 4.16 11.37 -35.67
CA ALA A 211 4.32 12.83 -35.62
C ALA A 211 5.63 13.34 -36.25
N ASP A 212 6.11 12.68 -37.32
CA ASP A 212 7.34 12.99 -38.04
C ASP A 212 8.63 12.88 -37.18
N SER A 213 8.56 12.15 -36.06
CA SER A 213 9.69 11.89 -35.18
C SER A 213 10.66 10.86 -35.76
N ARG A 214 11.94 10.99 -35.43
CA ARG A 214 12.98 10.03 -35.88
C ARG A 214 13.00 8.75 -35.06
N LYS A 215 12.54 8.80 -33.81
CA LYS A 215 12.53 7.65 -32.89
C LYS A 215 11.31 7.74 -31.97
N VAL A 216 10.67 6.60 -31.70
CA VAL A 216 9.61 6.47 -30.71
C VAL A 216 9.92 5.31 -29.76
N SER A 217 10.00 5.58 -28.48
CA SER A 217 10.40 4.59 -27.46
C SER A 217 9.38 4.49 -26.32
N GLY A 218 9.37 3.35 -25.64
CA GLY A 218 8.77 3.23 -24.31
C GLY A 218 9.67 3.87 -23.25
N THR A 219 9.14 4.02 -22.04
CA THR A 219 9.86 4.73 -20.95
C THR A 219 11.16 4.03 -20.53
N ASP A 220 11.21 2.70 -20.53
CA ASP A 220 12.44 1.98 -20.15
C ASP A 220 13.59 2.31 -21.10
N LYS A 221 13.31 2.32 -22.41
CA LYS A 221 14.32 2.68 -23.41
C LYS A 221 14.65 4.18 -23.39
N LEU A 222 13.69 5.05 -23.08
CA LEU A 222 13.98 6.46 -22.84
C LEU A 222 14.97 6.65 -21.69
N TRP A 223 14.78 5.91 -20.58
CA TRP A 223 15.71 5.98 -19.45
C TRP A 223 17.13 5.57 -19.85
N ASP A 224 17.31 4.50 -20.63
CA ASP A 224 18.62 4.13 -21.16
C ASP A 224 19.26 5.29 -21.98
N ASP A 225 18.46 5.89 -22.90
CA ASP A 225 18.95 7.00 -23.75
C ASP A 225 19.31 8.28 -22.93
N LEU A 226 18.57 8.55 -21.83
CA LEU A 226 18.86 9.67 -20.93
C LEU A 226 20.07 9.39 -20.02
N GLU A 227 20.37 8.14 -19.73
CA GLU A 227 21.53 7.71 -18.93
C GLU A 227 22.82 7.80 -19.77
N ASP A 228 22.78 7.57 -21.07
CA ASP A 228 23.94 7.60 -21.98
C ASP A 228 24.64 8.98 -22.04
N GLY A 229 23.92 10.08 -21.76
CA GLY A 229 24.50 11.42 -21.73
C GLY A 229 23.48 12.56 -21.83
N PRO A 230 23.92 13.82 -21.58
CA PRO A 230 23.01 14.96 -21.43
C PRO A 230 22.45 15.50 -22.77
N CYS A 231 22.83 14.89 -23.90
CA CYS A 231 22.32 15.31 -25.21
C CYS A 231 20.89 14.88 -25.51
N ASP A 232 20.38 13.90 -24.77
CA ASP A 232 18.98 13.51 -24.80
C ASP A 232 18.24 14.09 -23.57
N ARG A 233 17.16 14.84 -23.78
CA ARG A 233 16.38 15.48 -22.71
C ARG A 233 14.88 15.34 -22.94
N VAL A 234 14.12 15.27 -21.86
CA VAL A 234 12.65 15.36 -21.91
C VAL A 234 12.23 16.83 -21.86
N ASP A 235 11.30 17.24 -22.71
CA ASP A 235 10.65 18.56 -22.58
C ASP A 235 9.76 18.56 -21.34
N ALA A 236 10.25 19.15 -20.26
CA ALA A 236 9.55 19.23 -18.97
C ALA A 236 8.24 20.03 -19.07
N ARG A 237 8.16 21.05 -19.97
CA ARG A 237 6.94 21.86 -20.16
C ARG A 237 5.85 21.04 -20.86
N ALA A 238 6.22 20.32 -21.92
CA ALA A 238 5.32 19.41 -22.63
C ALA A 238 4.86 18.28 -21.73
N PHE A 239 5.75 17.75 -20.89
CA PHE A 239 5.38 16.72 -19.91
C PHE A 239 4.41 17.28 -18.85
N LEU A 240 4.64 18.49 -18.34
CA LEU A 240 3.69 19.11 -17.40
C LEU A 240 2.32 19.33 -18.05
N LYS A 241 2.24 19.78 -19.31
CA LYS A 241 0.96 19.92 -20.05
C LYS A 241 0.22 18.56 -20.10
N ALA A 242 0.92 17.48 -20.43
CA ALA A 242 0.34 16.15 -20.47
C ALA A 242 -0.18 15.69 -19.08
N ARG A 243 0.55 16.01 -18.00
CA ARG A 243 0.12 15.74 -16.62
C ARG A 243 -1.08 16.61 -16.20
N LEU A 244 -1.14 17.87 -16.61
CA LEU A 244 -2.31 18.73 -16.36
C LEU A 244 -3.56 18.18 -17.04
N MET A 245 -3.43 17.60 -18.24
CA MET A 245 -4.51 16.89 -18.92
C MET A 245 -4.96 15.68 -18.11
N ASP A 246 -4.03 14.84 -17.62
CA ASP A 246 -4.38 13.69 -16.76
C ASP A 246 -5.17 14.14 -15.53
N PHE A 247 -4.76 15.23 -14.89
CA PHE A 247 -5.49 15.79 -13.76
C PHE A 247 -6.87 16.29 -14.16
N LEU A 248 -6.99 17.02 -15.26
CA LEU A 248 -8.27 17.55 -15.75
C LEU A 248 -9.30 16.45 -15.97
N ILE A 249 -8.91 15.36 -16.66
CA ILE A 249 -9.81 14.25 -17.01
C ILE A 249 -9.93 13.21 -15.88
N GLY A 250 -9.18 13.35 -14.79
CA GLY A 250 -9.22 12.43 -13.64
C GLY A 250 -8.53 11.08 -13.90
N ASP A 251 -7.64 11.02 -14.89
CA ASP A 251 -6.86 9.83 -15.20
C ASP A 251 -5.76 9.61 -14.16
N LYS A 252 -5.94 8.63 -13.31
CA LYS A 252 -5.03 8.31 -12.20
C LYS A 252 -4.03 7.20 -12.50
N ASP A 253 -4.15 6.49 -13.64
CA ASP A 253 -3.30 5.36 -13.97
C ASP A 253 -2.17 5.79 -14.91
N ARG A 254 -1.23 6.61 -14.38
CA ARG A 254 -0.18 7.26 -15.14
C ARG A 254 1.24 6.79 -14.78
N HIS A 255 1.37 5.45 -14.54
CA HIS A 255 2.69 4.83 -14.31
C HIS A 255 3.56 4.85 -15.58
N HIS A 256 4.85 4.56 -15.44
CA HIS A 256 5.84 4.63 -16.54
C HIS A 256 5.44 3.86 -17.80
N GLY A 257 4.71 2.75 -17.69
CA GLY A 257 4.22 1.97 -18.84
C GLY A 257 3.08 2.58 -19.65
N GLN A 258 2.52 3.74 -19.21
CA GLN A 258 1.43 4.45 -19.88
C GLN A 258 1.92 5.59 -20.77
N TRP A 259 3.19 5.56 -21.14
CA TRP A 259 3.83 6.60 -21.91
C TRP A 259 4.66 6.04 -23.06
N ARG A 260 4.63 6.75 -24.18
CA ARG A 260 5.63 6.68 -25.22
C ARG A 260 6.26 8.05 -25.41
N TRP A 261 7.38 8.06 -26.07
CA TRP A 261 8.22 9.24 -26.17
C TRP A 261 8.71 9.36 -27.60
N ALA A 262 8.46 10.53 -28.20
CA ALA A 262 8.91 10.86 -29.56
C ALA A 262 10.14 11.74 -29.51
N ARG A 263 11.20 11.38 -30.21
CA ARG A 263 12.50 12.05 -30.25
C ARG A 263 12.61 12.99 -31.44
N PHE A 264 12.89 14.27 -31.16
CA PHE A 264 13.06 15.29 -32.15
C PHE A 264 14.49 15.90 -32.09
N PRO A 265 15.08 16.36 -33.23
CA PRO A 265 16.37 17.06 -33.21
C PRO A 265 16.24 18.40 -32.49
N ASP A 266 17.27 18.78 -31.73
CA ASP A 266 17.40 20.06 -31.04
C ASP A 266 18.87 20.50 -31.13
N GLY A 267 19.23 21.20 -32.22
CA GLY A 267 20.62 21.44 -32.56
C GLY A 267 21.39 20.13 -32.81
N ASP A 268 22.51 19.97 -32.10
CA ASP A 268 23.31 18.74 -32.12
C ASP A 268 22.78 17.66 -31.14
N CYS A 269 21.76 17.99 -30.34
CA CYS A 269 21.16 17.18 -29.33
C CYS A 269 19.72 16.79 -29.70
N HIS A 270 18.98 16.20 -28.76
CA HIS A 270 17.62 15.70 -28.98
C HIS A 270 16.69 16.06 -27.82
N THR A 271 15.45 16.37 -28.17
CA THR A 271 14.36 16.57 -27.20
C THR A 271 13.31 15.49 -27.37
N TRP A 272 12.92 14.87 -26.25
CA TRP A 272 11.86 13.88 -26.17
C TRP A 272 10.55 14.50 -25.73
N LEU A 273 9.51 14.33 -26.56
CA LEU A 273 8.14 14.77 -26.24
C LEU A 273 7.30 13.59 -25.75
N PRO A 274 6.49 13.78 -24.71
CA PRO A 274 5.63 12.74 -24.17
C PRO A 274 4.43 12.44 -25.07
N ILE A 275 4.11 11.18 -25.24
CA ILE A 275 2.88 10.68 -25.86
C ILE A 275 2.13 9.86 -24.80
N PRO A 276 1.12 10.43 -24.15
CA PRO A 276 0.31 9.68 -23.18
C PRO A 276 -0.57 8.65 -23.90
N GLU A 277 -0.45 7.38 -23.49
CA GLU A 277 -1.28 6.28 -23.99
C GLU A 277 -2.37 5.90 -22.96
N ASP A 278 -3.33 5.07 -23.39
CA ASP A 278 -4.34 4.42 -22.54
C ASP A 278 -5.19 5.37 -21.69
N ARG A 279 -6.14 6.07 -22.34
CA ARG A 279 -7.06 7.04 -21.71
C ARG A 279 -8.33 6.40 -21.14
N ASP A 280 -8.30 5.13 -20.80
CA ASP A 280 -9.45 4.36 -20.35
C ASP A 280 -9.90 4.70 -18.91
N GLN A 281 -9.03 5.30 -18.12
CA GLN A 281 -9.34 5.78 -16.76
C GLN A 281 -9.90 7.21 -16.76
N ALA A 282 -9.99 7.86 -17.93
CA ALA A 282 -10.58 9.19 -18.03
C ALA A 282 -12.06 9.17 -17.59
N PHE A 283 -12.43 10.15 -16.80
CA PHE A 283 -13.83 10.37 -16.33
C PHE A 283 -14.40 9.24 -15.46
N ILE A 284 -13.57 8.42 -14.82
CA ILE A 284 -14.03 7.26 -14.06
C ILE A 284 -14.95 7.66 -12.89
N ASP A 285 -16.16 7.08 -12.85
CA ASP A 285 -17.16 7.39 -11.82
C ASP A 285 -17.42 6.18 -10.91
N PHE A 286 -16.68 6.06 -9.82
CA PHE A 286 -16.92 5.09 -8.77
C PHE A 286 -17.94 5.65 -7.77
N ASP A 287 -19.22 5.67 -8.10
CA ASP A 287 -20.29 5.96 -7.14
C ASP A 287 -20.65 4.69 -6.33
N GLY A 288 -21.67 4.68 -5.52
CA GLY A 288 -22.07 3.51 -4.74
C GLY A 288 -21.48 3.40 -3.34
N PHE A 289 -22.24 2.73 -2.46
CA PHE A 289 -21.93 2.62 -1.03
C PHE A 289 -20.60 1.89 -0.75
N ALA A 290 -20.40 0.73 -1.41
CA ALA A 290 -19.17 -0.06 -1.22
C ALA A 290 -17.91 0.71 -1.63
N MET A 291 -17.97 1.46 -2.74
CA MET A 291 -16.85 2.26 -3.22
C MET A 291 -16.62 3.51 -2.35
N ALA A 292 -17.68 4.12 -1.80
CA ALA A 292 -17.55 5.21 -0.84
C ALA A 292 -16.82 4.77 0.43
N LEU A 293 -17.04 3.53 0.87
CA LEU A 293 -16.32 2.93 1.99
C LEU A 293 -14.86 2.58 1.61
N ALA A 294 -14.66 1.96 0.44
CA ALA A 294 -13.33 1.56 -0.04
C ALA A 294 -12.39 2.77 -0.22
N ARG A 295 -12.88 3.91 -0.71
CA ARG A 295 -12.08 5.15 -0.87
C ARG A 295 -11.47 5.65 0.45
N ARG A 296 -12.06 5.34 1.60
CA ARG A 296 -11.50 5.72 2.93
C ARG A 296 -10.25 4.92 3.27
N GLY A 297 -10.13 3.69 2.76
CA GLY A 297 -8.97 2.80 2.98
C GLY A 297 -7.98 2.76 1.83
N ILE A 298 -8.42 3.09 0.60
CA ILE A 298 -7.61 3.03 -0.63
C ILE A 298 -7.59 4.41 -1.29
N PRO A 299 -6.58 5.24 -1.01
CA PRO A 299 -6.53 6.62 -1.50
C PRO A 299 -6.57 6.76 -3.03
N ILE A 300 -6.04 5.79 -3.77
CA ILE A 300 -6.02 5.77 -5.24
C ILE A 300 -7.41 5.57 -5.87
N GLN A 301 -8.41 5.12 -5.11
CA GLN A 301 -9.78 4.99 -5.59
C GLN A 301 -10.47 6.36 -5.57
N ILE A 302 -10.16 7.19 -6.55
CA ILE A 302 -10.77 8.51 -6.74
C ILE A 302 -12.07 8.41 -7.56
N ARG A 303 -12.90 9.42 -7.45
CA ARG A 303 -14.09 9.66 -8.26
C ARG A 303 -13.91 10.92 -9.10
N PHE A 304 -14.39 10.91 -10.34
CA PHE A 304 -14.40 12.10 -11.17
C PHE A 304 -15.50 13.06 -10.69
N GLU A 305 -15.10 14.18 -10.10
CA GLU A 305 -15.98 15.17 -9.49
C GLU A 305 -15.63 16.57 -9.99
N ASN A 306 -16.47 17.57 -9.70
CA ASN A 306 -16.28 18.96 -10.12
C ASN A 306 -15.01 19.61 -9.55
N THR A 307 -14.38 19.00 -8.55
CA THR A 307 -13.18 19.50 -7.86
C THR A 307 -12.13 18.39 -7.73
N TYR A 308 -11.02 18.70 -7.07
CA TYR A 308 -9.89 17.79 -6.83
C TYR A 308 -9.74 17.44 -5.33
N PRO A 309 -10.60 16.58 -4.77
CA PRO A 309 -10.63 16.34 -3.32
C PRO A 309 -9.42 15.56 -2.81
N ASN A 310 -8.75 14.78 -3.66
CA ASN A 310 -7.67 13.88 -3.26
C ASN A 310 -6.43 14.02 -4.18
N LEU A 311 -5.51 14.90 -3.77
CA LEU A 311 -4.25 15.15 -4.47
C LEU A 311 -3.42 13.86 -4.62
N VAL A 312 -3.19 13.15 -3.50
CA VAL A 312 -2.35 11.95 -3.47
C VAL A 312 -2.96 10.83 -4.33
N GLY A 313 -4.27 10.61 -4.23
CA GLY A 313 -4.95 9.57 -5.01
C GLY A 313 -4.87 9.77 -6.51
N LEU A 314 -4.89 11.03 -6.98
CA LEU A 314 -4.82 11.37 -8.39
C LEU A 314 -3.38 11.34 -8.95
N THR A 315 -2.37 11.56 -8.12
CA THR A 315 -0.99 11.78 -8.60
C THR A 315 -0.04 10.61 -8.36
N THR A 316 -0.33 9.73 -7.37
CA THR A 316 0.63 8.73 -6.84
C THR A 316 1.27 7.83 -7.90
N THR A 317 0.53 7.39 -8.91
CA THR A 317 1.04 6.47 -9.93
C THR A 317 2.05 7.13 -10.88
N GLY A 318 1.95 8.45 -11.09
CA GLY A 318 2.85 9.23 -11.92
C GLY A 318 4.11 9.72 -11.20
N TRP A 319 4.19 9.61 -9.88
CA TRP A 319 5.26 10.24 -9.08
C TRP A 319 6.68 9.89 -9.52
N GLU A 320 6.91 8.69 -10.06
CA GLU A 320 8.23 8.26 -10.50
C GLU A 320 8.76 9.14 -11.65
N LEU A 321 7.90 9.43 -12.64
CA LEU A 321 8.22 10.31 -13.76
C LEU A 321 8.12 11.79 -13.38
N ASP A 322 7.08 12.15 -12.62
CA ASP A 322 6.82 13.53 -12.23
C ASP A 322 8.01 14.12 -11.45
N ARG A 323 8.57 13.36 -10.50
CA ARG A 323 9.74 13.82 -9.72
C ARG A 323 11.00 13.93 -10.56
N GLN A 324 11.18 13.07 -11.56
CA GLN A 324 12.33 13.11 -12.45
C GLN A 324 12.24 14.25 -13.46
N PHE A 325 11.11 14.32 -14.19
CA PHE A 325 11.02 15.20 -15.34
C PHE A 325 10.53 16.62 -15.01
N LEU A 326 9.78 16.82 -13.92
CA LEU A 326 9.32 18.14 -13.50
C LEU A 326 10.29 18.86 -12.53
N ALA A 327 11.34 18.19 -12.08
CA ALA A 327 12.35 18.80 -11.20
C ALA A 327 13.12 19.96 -11.85
N GLU A 328 13.08 20.10 -13.16
CA GLU A 328 13.70 21.18 -13.92
C GLU A 328 12.88 22.49 -13.85
N LEU A 329 11.56 22.40 -13.69
CA LEU A 329 10.69 23.57 -13.72
C LEU A 329 10.69 24.33 -12.38
N ASP A 330 11.03 25.60 -12.43
CA ASP A 330 10.80 26.52 -11.32
C ASP A 330 9.34 26.99 -11.27
N ARG A 331 8.98 27.76 -10.25
CA ARG A 331 7.62 28.30 -10.06
C ARG A 331 7.15 29.10 -11.27
N THR A 332 7.99 29.94 -11.80
CA THR A 332 7.65 30.83 -12.95
C THR A 332 7.33 30.03 -14.20
N ALA A 333 8.17 29.06 -14.53
CA ALA A 333 7.96 28.16 -15.66
C ALA A 333 6.70 27.29 -15.48
N TRP A 334 6.48 26.79 -14.26
CA TRP A 334 5.29 26.01 -13.90
C TRP A 334 4.00 26.82 -14.10
N ASP A 335 3.92 28.01 -13.50
CA ASP A 335 2.74 28.87 -13.57
C ASP A 335 2.43 29.30 -15.01
N ALA A 336 3.46 29.55 -15.80
CA ALA A 336 3.31 29.88 -17.21
C ALA A 336 2.65 28.75 -18.01
N VAL A 337 3.07 27.48 -17.77
CA VAL A 337 2.47 26.31 -18.41
C VAL A 337 1.02 26.11 -17.96
N VAL A 338 0.74 26.28 -16.67
CA VAL A 338 -0.64 26.16 -16.14
C VAL A 338 -1.57 27.22 -16.75
N ALA A 339 -1.08 28.47 -16.87
CA ALA A 339 -1.84 29.56 -17.47
C ALA A 339 -2.14 29.32 -18.95
N GLU A 340 -1.13 28.89 -19.72
CA GLU A 340 -1.25 28.53 -21.15
C GLU A 340 -2.27 27.38 -21.32
N PHE A 341 -2.11 26.29 -20.58
CA PHE A 341 -3.01 25.14 -20.63
C PHE A 341 -4.47 25.52 -20.34
N ARG A 342 -4.70 26.38 -19.35
CA ARG A 342 -6.03 26.87 -19.03
C ARG A 342 -6.61 27.76 -20.14
N GLN A 343 -5.80 28.59 -20.76
CA GLN A 343 -6.20 29.50 -21.85
C GLN A 343 -6.61 28.71 -23.10
N ASP A 344 -5.93 27.62 -23.42
CA ASP A 344 -6.22 26.78 -24.60
C ASP A 344 -7.56 26.05 -24.45
N LEU A 345 -7.99 25.74 -23.24
CA LEU A 345 -9.22 25.00 -22.95
C LEU A 345 -10.44 25.91 -22.76
N THR A 346 -10.85 26.58 -23.82
CA THR A 346 -12.04 27.45 -23.81
C THR A 346 -13.34 26.63 -23.64
N ASP A 347 -14.45 27.30 -23.28
CA ASP A 347 -15.76 26.64 -23.19
C ASP A 347 -16.17 25.96 -24.50
N PRO A 348 -16.02 26.61 -25.68
CA PRO A 348 -16.31 25.95 -26.96
C PRO A 348 -15.48 24.70 -27.22
N VAL A 349 -14.18 24.70 -26.87
CA VAL A 349 -13.30 23.52 -26.99
C VAL A 349 -13.83 22.37 -26.16
N ILE A 350 -14.20 22.62 -24.91
CA ILE A 350 -14.75 21.59 -24.01
C ILE A 350 -16.09 21.07 -24.53
N GLU A 351 -16.97 21.95 -25.01
CA GLU A 351 -18.28 21.55 -25.55
C GLU A 351 -18.14 20.73 -26.84
N ASP A 352 -17.24 21.13 -27.77
CA ASP A 352 -16.96 20.34 -28.97
C ASP A 352 -16.38 18.98 -28.61
N ALA A 353 -15.44 18.92 -27.67
CA ALA A 353 -14.84 17.67 -27.21
C ALA A 353 -15.93 16.70 -26.68
N VAL A 354 -16.83 17.17 -25.85
CA VAL A 354 -17.90 16.32 -25.29
C VAL A 354 -18.92 15.89 -26.38
N ARG A 355 -19.13 16.68 -27.40
CA ARG A 355 -20.00 16.31 -28.55
C ARG A 355 -19.44 15.17 -29.41
N ARG A 356 -18.18 14.77 -29.23
CA ARG A 356 -17.59 13.59 -29.87
C ARG A 356 -18.13 12.26 -29.31
N LEU A 357 -18.83 12.29 -28.17
CA LEU A 357 -19.56 11.12 -27.70
C LEU A 357 -20.62 10.65 -28.71
N PRO A 358 -20.86 9.34 -28.83
CA PRO A 358 -22.05 8.86 -29.57
C PRO A 358 -23.30 9.59 -29.11
N PRO A 359 -24.22 9.97 -30.03
CA PRO A 359 -25.39 10.81 -29.71
C PRO A 359 -26.18 10.32 -28.46
N PRO A 360 -26.52 9.01 -28.31
CA PRO A 360 -27.19 8.54 -27.09
C PRO A 360 -26.39 8.73 -25.79
N TYR A 361 -25.04 8.73 -25.88
CA TYR A 361 -24.17 8.96 -24.72
C TYR A 361 -24.12 10.44 -24.37
N TYR A 362 -24.07 11.32 -25.41
CA TYR A 362 -24.14 12.76 -25.21
C TYR A 362 -25.46 13.17 -24.53
N GLU A 363 -26.59 12.62 -25.00
CA GLU A 363 -27.90 12.84 -24.39
C GLU A 363 -27.91 12.41 -22.89
N GLY A 364 -27.22 11.32 -22.54
CA GLY A 364 -27.19 10.78 -21.19
C GLY A 364 -26.31 11.55 -20.22
N VAL A 365 -25.10 11.97 -20.64
CA VAL A 365 -24.08 12.52 -19.73
C VAL A 365 -23.39 13.78 -20.25
N GLY A 366 -23.61 14.19 -21.50
CA GLY A 366 -22.83 15.23 -22.18
C GLY A 366 -22.82 16.57 -21.45
N GLU A 367 -23.97 17.10 -21.10
CA GLU A 367 -24.08 18.40 -20.42
C GLU A 367 -23.40 18.38 -19.03
N ALA A 368 -23.61 17.28 -18.26
CA ALA A 368 -23.02 17.12 -16.95
C ALA A 368 -21.49 16.99 -17.04
N LEU A 369 -20.97 16.26 -18.03
CA LEU A 369 -19.55 16.10 -18.29
C LEU A 369 -18.89 17.44 -18.69
N ALA A 370 -19.51 18.19 -19.62
CA ALA A 370 -19.03 19.51 -20.01
C ALA A 370 -18.98 20.49 -18.82
N LYS A 371 -20.03 20.51 -18.00
CA LYS A 371 -20.06 21.32 -16.76
C LYS A 371 -18.95 20.91 -15.79
N THR A 372 -18.73 19.62 -15.58
CA THR A 372 -17.67 19.13 -14.70
C THR A 372 -16.29 19.52 -15.24
N LEU A 373 -16.03 19.34 -16.53
CA LEU A 373 -14.76 19.72 -17.14
C LEU A 373 -14.45 21.21 -17.02
N LYS A 374 -15.45 22.08 -17.25
CA LYS A 374 -15.31 23.54 -17.06
C LYS A 374 -14.99 23.88 -15.59
N SER A 375 -15.71 23.28 -14.65
CA SER A 375 -15.44 23.48 -13.22
C SER A 375 -14.03 23.02 -12.84
N ARG A 376 -13.57 21.88 -13.36
CA ARG A 376 -12.22 21.34 -13.11
C ARG A 376 -11.14 22.21 -13.76
N ARG A 377 -11.34 22.66 -15.01
CA ARG A 377 -10.42 23.63 -15.65
C ARG A 377 -10.22 24.86 -14.77
N ASP A 378 -11.32 25.41 -14.24
CA ASP A 378 -11.26 26.62 -13.43
C ASP A 378 -10.61 26.41 -12.07
N ALA A 379 -10.73 25.20 -11.49
CA ALA A 379 -10.09 24.80 -10.23
C ALA A 379 -8.66 24.23 -10.41
N LEU A 380 -8.22 24.02 -11.66
CA LEU A 380 -6.92 23.37 -11.96
C LEU A 380 -5.72 24.15 -11.44
N PRO A 381 -5.66 25.50 -11.52
CA PRO A 381 -4.53 26.25 -10.98
C PRO A 381 -4.28 25.98 -9.49
N ASP A 382 -5.31 26.03 -8.66
CA ASP A 382 -5.18 25.74 -7.21
C ASP A 382 -4.71 24.29 -6.94
N PHE A 383 -5.11 23.34 -7.80
CA PHE A 383 -4.63 21.97 -7.71
C PHE A 383 -3.17 21.86 -8.13
N ALA A 384 -2.79 22.50 -9.23
CA ALA A 384 -1.44 22.53 -9.75
C ALA A 384 -0.45 23.16 -8.76
N ASP A 385 -0.86 24.23 -8.06
CA ASP A 385 -0.07 24.86 -6.99
C ASP A 385 0.22 23.87 -5.85
N ARG A 386 -0.81 23.21 -5.34
CA ARG A 386 -0.65 22.19 -4.29
C ARG A 386 0.22 21.02 -4.74
N TYR A 387 0.16 20.69 -6.04
CA TYR A 387 0.99 19.62 -6.60
C TYR A 387 2.45 20.07 -6.75
N TYR A 388 2.69 21.28 -7.21
CA TYR A 388 4.03 21.88 -7.22
C TYR A 388 4.67 21.85 -5.84
N GLU A 389 3.97 22.34 -4.81
CA GLU A 389 4.44 22.32 -3.42
C GLU A 389 4.75 20.90 -2.93
N LEU A 390 3.96 19.90 -3.34
CA LEU A 390 4.19 18.51 -2.95
C LEU A 390 5.49 17.96 -3.54
N ILE A 391 5.72 18.12 -4.85
CA ILE A 391 6.86 17.51 -5.55
C ILE A 391 8.16 18.29 -5.34
N THR A 392 8.10 19.62 -5.23
CA THR A 392 9.29 20.47 -5.05
C THR A 392 9.84 20.39 -3.63
N ARG A 393 9.02 20.01 -2.65
CA ARG A 393 9.44 19.88 -1.27
C ARG A 393 10.62 18.92 -1.08
N GLN A 394 10.70 17.85 -1.90
CA GLN A 394 11.79 16.90 -1.98
C GLN A 394 12.12 16.63 -3.46
N ALA A 395 12.89 17.51 -4.06
CA ALA A 395 13.26 17.42 -5.48
C ALA A 395 14.25 16.27 -5.73
N GLU A 396 14.16 15.67 -6.92
CA GLU A 396 15.03 14.59 -7.38
C GLU A 396 15.67 14.98 -8.71
N ILE A 397 17.00 14.91 -8.80
CA ILE A 397 17.76 15.17 -10.00
C ILE A 397 18.53 13.90 -10.33
N LYS A 398 18.44 13.45 -11.57
CA LYS A 398 19.21 12.30 -12.08
C LYS A 398 20.14 12.81 -13.17
N ALA A 399 21.42 12.58 -12.99
CA ALA A 399 22.47 12.85 -13.94
C ALA A 399 22.64 11.68 -14.93
N THR A 400 23.77 11.55 -15.60
CA THR A 400 24.02 10.54 -16.64
C THR A 400 25.05 9.49 -16.19
N ASP A 401 25.47 8.59 -17.10
CA ASP A 401 26.56 7.64 -16.84
C ASP A 401 27.92 8.17 -17.37
N ARG A 402 28.05 9.49 -17.52
CA ARG A 402 29.27 10.17 -17.92
C ARG A 402 29.99 10.73 -16.71
N ASP A 403 31.30 10.99 -16.88
CA ASP A 403 32.07 11.73 -15.87
C ASP A 403 31.52 13.16 -15.75
N GLU A 404 31.03 13.50 -14.57
CA GLU A 404 30.32 14.74 -14.32
C GLU A 404 30.93 15.55 -13.18
N TYR A 405 30.70 16.86 -13.19
CA TYR A 405 30.89 17.65 -11.99
C TYR A 405 29.56 18.24 -11.52
N LEU A 406 29.33 18.08 -10.24
CA LEU A 406 28.22 18.64 -9.52
C LEU A 406 28.72 19.75 -8.60
N HIS A 407 28.08 20.92 -8.67
CA HIS A 407 28.32 22.02 -7.72
C HIS A 407 26.99 22.42 -7.08
N CYS A 408 26.90 22.27 -5.75
CA CYS A 408 25.79 22.72 -4.92
C CYS A 408 26.23 23.90 -4.08
N GLU A 409 25.61 25.07 -4.26
CA GLU A 409 25.97 26.32 -3.55
C GLU A 409 24.83 26.76 -2.63
N HIS A 410 25.04 26.75 -1.31
CA HIS A 410 24.11 27.32 -0.35
C HIS A 410 24.27 28.85 -0.29
N LEU A 411 23.23 29.57 -0.71
CA LEU A 411 23.20 31.02 -0.70
C LEU A 411 22.91 31.59 0.71
N GLN A 412 23.22 32.89 0.89
CA GLN A 412 23.03 33.57 2.18
C GLN A 412 21.57 33.68 2.62
N ASN A 413 20.61 33.71 1.67
CA ASN A 413 19.16 33.71 1.96
C ASN A 413 18.62 32.32 2.34
N GLY A 414 19.45 31.28 2.23
CA GLY A 414 19.10 29.89 2.55
C GLY A 414 18.73 29.05 1.34
N ASP A 415 18.67 29.61 0.16
CA ASP A 415 18.41 28.91 -1.10
C ASP A 415 19.60 28.03 -1.50
N LEU A 416 19.37 27.14 -2.47
CA LEU A 416 20.40 26.24 -3.00
C LEU A 416 20.45 26.35 -4.52
N VAL A 417 21.63 26.65 -5.07
CA VAL A 417 21.89 26.53 -6.50
C VAL A 417 22.56 25.20 -6.78
N VAL A 418 22.02 24.46 -7.76
CA VAL A 418 22.57 23.18 -8.22
C VAL A 418 22.97 23.32 -9.67
N ARG A 419 24.24 23.00 -9.99
CA ARG A 419 24.79 22.97 -11.34
C ARG A 419 25.42 21.63 -11.63
N ILE A 420 25.11 21.05 -12.79
CA ILE A 420 25.70 19.77 -13.25
C ILE A 420 26.19 19.98 -14.66
N GLY A 421 27.45 19.57 -14.92
CA GLY A 421 28.08 19.65 -16.24
C GLY A 421 29.01 18.46 -16.45
N LEU A 422 29.47 18.24 -17.69
CA LEU A 422 30.42 17.19 -18.00
C LEU A 422 31.84 17.58 -17.53
N ALA A 423 32.58 16.63 -16.98
CA ALA A 423 34.00 16.76 -16.71
C ALA A 423 34.78 16.48 -18.01
N GLU A 424 35.47 17.45 -18.57
CA GLU A 424 36.28 17.27 -19.78
C GLU A 424 37.72 16.84 -19.47
N GLU A 425 38.37 16.13 -20.41
CA GLU A 425 39.79 15.86 -20.36
C GLU A 425 40.57 17.00 -21.04
N PRO A 426 41.71 17.53 -20.47
CA PRO A 426 42.34 17.02 -19.26
C PRO A 426 41.55 17.37 -17.99
N LYS A 427 41.46 16.43 -17.03
CA LYS A 427 40.71 16.55 -15.78
C LYS A 427 40.94 17.95 -15.13
N GLY A 428 39.86 18.75 -15.13
CA GLY A 428 39.84 20.07 -14.50
C GLY A 428 39.23 21.23 -15.30
N GLU A 429 39.01 21.08 -16.61
CA GLU A 429 38.19 22.02 -17.36
C GLU A 429 36.71 21.65 -17.24
N ARG A 430 35.89 22.66 -16.88
CA ARG A 430 34.42 22.45 -16.66
C ARG A 430 33.70 23.01 -17.87
N THR A 431 32.87 22.20 -18.49
CA THR A 431 31.95 22.66 -19.52
C THR A 431 30.85 23.55 -18.93
N ALA A 432 30.12 24.27 -19.78
CA ALA A 432 28.90 24.94 -19.33
C ALA A 432 27.93 23.90 -18.73
N PRO A 433 27.30 24.19 -17.59
CA PRO A 433 26.40 23.25 -16.98
C PRO A 433 25.22 22.93 -17.91
N TYR A 434 24.91 21.67 -18.09
CA TYR A 434 23.74 21.23 -18.81
C TYR A 434 22.45 21.26 -17.95
N PHE A 435 22.61 21.30 -16.61
CA PHE A 435 21.55 21.52 -15.65
C PHE A 435 21.94 22.65 -14.70
N GLU A 436 21.06 23.64 -14.54
CA GLU A 436 21.18 24.69 -13.53
C GLU A 436 19.80 25.04 -12.99
N ARG A 437 19.65 25.00 -11.65
CA ARG A 437 18.40 25.42 -10.98
C ARG A 437 18.69 26.00 -9.60
N THR A 438 17.95 27.07 -9.25
CA THR A 438 17.89 27.58 -7.88
C THR A 438 16.66 27.00 -7.18
N PHE A 439 16.89 26.33 -6.06
CA PHE A 439 15.85 25.83 -5.19
C PHE A 439 15.64 26.79 -4.03
N HIS A 440 14.40 27.25 -3.84
CA HIS A 440 14.06 28.21 -2.79
C HIS A 440 13.75 27.51 -1.48
N ALA A 441 14.32 27.99 -0.36
CA ALA A 441 14.19 27.37 0.97
C ALA A 441 12.74 27.41 1.53
N GLU A 442 11.88 28.27 0.97
CA GLU A 442 10.46 28.33 1.31
C GLU A 442 9.66 27.18 0.67
N GLU A 443 10.08 26.70 -0.51
CA GLU A 443 9.43 25.65 -1.29
C GLU A 443 10.09 24.27 -1.06
N THR A 444 11.44 24.23 -1.02
CA THR A 444 12.24 23.00 -1.01
C THR A 444 12.91 22.77 0.33
N ARG A 445 12.79 21.53 0.86
CA ARG A 445 13.45 21.08 2.08
C ARG A 445 14.64 20.17 1.84
N GLU A 446 14.58 19.39 0.75
CA GLU A 446 15.60 18.39 0.40
C GLU A 446 15.75 18.31 -1.11
N VAL A 447 17.01 18.29 -1.58
CA VAL A 447 17.36 17.96 -2.96
C VAL A 447 18.17 16.68 -2.96
N ARG A 448 17.75 15.69 -3.77
CA ARG A 448 18.43 14.41 -3.98
C ARG A 448 19.01 14.39 -5.37
N ILE A 449 20.29 14.11 -5.47
CA ILE A 449 21.04 14.09 -6.71
C ILE A 449 21.64 12.70 -6.86
N PHE A 450 21.38 12.07 -8.00
CA PHE A 450 21.89 10.74 -8.37
C PHE A 450 22.82 10.92 -9.55
N LEU A 451 24.11 10.73 -9.34
CA LEU A 451 25.15 10.89 -10.38
C LEU A 451 25.24 9.65 -11.28
N ARG A 452 24.83 8.47 -10.77
CA ARG A 452 24.67 7.19 -11.48
C ARG A 452 25.98 6.49 -11.79
N GLY A 453 26.68 6.82 -12.89
CA GLY A 453 27.92 6.21 -13.30
C GLY A 453 28.86 7.25 -13.89
N GLY A 454 30.15 6.88 -14.04
CA GLY A 454 31.23 7.81 -14.36
C GLY A 454 32.09 8.09 -13.14
N ASP A 455 33.27 8.69 -13.35
CA ASP A 455 34.13 9.15 -12.28
C ASP A 455 33.77 10.61 -11.93
N ASP A 456 32.88 10.77 -10.95
CA ASP A 456 32.21 12.04 -10.69
C ASP A 456 32.91 12.91 -9.64
N GLY A 457 32.76 14.23 -9.81
CA GLY A 457 33.20 15.23 -8.84
C GLY A 457 32.00 15.99 -8.25
N ALA A 458 31.74 15.88 -6.96
CA ALA A 458 30.65 16.59 -6.30
C ALA A 458 31.19 17.52 -5.21
N GLU A 459 30.83 18.81 -5.30
CA GLU A 459 31.22 19.84 -4.34
C GLU A 459 29.98 20.53 -3.76
N VAL A 460 29.93 20.65 -2.44
CA VAL A 460 28.93 21.45 -1.72
C VAL A 460 29.63 22.64 -1.06
N SER A 461 29.19 23.87 -1.37
CA SER A 461 29.79 25.12 -0.90
C SER A 461 28.74 26.03 -0.23
N GLY A 462 29.16 27.19 0.28
CA GLY A 462 28.28 28.22 0.87
C GLY A 462 28.20 28.15 2.40
N THR A 463 27.46 29.07 3.01
CA THR A 463 27.52 29.28 4.46
C THR A 463 26.20 29.10 5.22
N LYS A 464 25.03 29.24 4.58
CA LYS A 464 23.73 29.20 5.25
C LYS A 464 22.77 28.28 4.51
N GLY A 465 22.80 26.97 4.82
CA GLY A 465 21.88 26.01 4.23
C GLY A 465 20.60 25.83 5.03
N ARG A 466 19.44 26.01 4.42
CA ARG A 466 18.13 25.56 4.93
C ARG A 466 17.67 24.27 4.24
N ILE A 467 18.12 24.04 3.02
CA ILE A 467 17.78 22.86 2.19
C ILE A 467 18.82 21.77 2.47
N SER A 468 18.34 20.54 2.67
CA SER A 468 19.22 19.38 2.82
C SER A 468 19.63 18.85 1.44
N VAL A 469 20.91 18.50 1.26
CA VAL A 469 21.45 17.93 0.03
C VAL A 469 21.85 16.49 0.28
N ARG A 470 21.36 15.58 -0.59
CA ARG A 470 21.78 14.19 -0.63
C ARG A 470 22.35 13.88 -2.00
N ILE A 471 23.57 13.40 -2.04
CA ILE A 471 24.26 13.05 -3.28
C ILE A 471 24.57 11.56 -3.22
N ASP A 472 24.14 10.83 -4.24
CA ASP A 472 24.41 9.41 -4.46
C ASP A 472 25.31 9.31 -5.68
N GLY A 473 26.58 8.89 -5.51
CA GLY A 473 27.56 8.78 -6.59
C GLY A 473 27.19 7.70 -7.57
N GLY A 474 26.96 6.50 -7.04
CA GLY A 474 26.47 5.38 -7.86
C GLY A 474 27.56 4.41 -8.25
N GLY A 475 28.24 4.60 -9.36
CA GLY A 475 29.31 3.70 -9.80
C GLY A 475 30.40 4.44 -10.55
N GLY A 476 31.65 4.14 -10.24
CA GLY A 476 32.84 4.84 -10.69
C GLY A 476 33.74 5.17 -9.50
N ASP A 477 34.81 5.93 -9.72
CA ASP A 477 35.74 6.36 -8.67
C ASP A 477 35.46 7.85 -8.34
N ASP A 478 34.49 8.09 -7.43
CA ASP A 478 33.91 9.41 -7.18
C ASP A 478 34.68 10.24 -6.15
N THR A 479 34.61 11.56 -6.29
CA THR A 479 35.17 12.50 -5.33
C THR A 479 34.08 13.44 -4.78
N PHE A 480 33.88 13.39 -3.46
CA PHE A 480 32.93 14.23 -2.75
C PHE A 480 33.64 15.22 -1.83
N ALA A 481 33.32 16.51 -1.96
CA ALA A 481 33.86 17.56 -1.13
C ALA A 481 32.75 18.39 -0.49
N ASN A 482 32.86 18.63 0.82
CA ASN A 482 32.01 19.58 1.53
C ASN A 482 32.84 20.77 2.00
N ALA A 483 32.87 21.81 1.20
CA ALA A 483 33.48 23.09 1.51
C ALA A 483 32.50 24.07 2.20
N SER A 484 31.25 23.63 2.47
CA SER A 484 30.22 24.49 3.05
C SER A 484 30.43 24.72 4.55
N GLY A 485 29.99 25.89 5.06
CA GLY A 485 29.85 26.15 6.49
C GLY A 485 28.62 25.48 7.12
N VAL A 486 27.90 24.63 6.37
CA VAL A 486 26.65 23.96 6.76
C VAL A 486 26.98 22.60 7.40
N GLY A 487 26.56 22.41 8.63
CA GLY A 487 26.88 21.19 9.40
C GLY A 487 26.30 19.90 8.82
N ALA A 488 26.81 18.77 9.27
CA ALA A 488 26.50 17.39 8.84
C ALA A 488 25.01 16.99 8.77
N SER A 489 24.14 17.73 9.41
CA SER A 489 22.71 17.47 9.37
C SER A 489 22.05 17.84 8.01
N ARG A 490 22.76 18.57 7.17
CA ARG A 490 22.22 19.10 5.89
C ARG A 490 22.86 18.51 4.66
N THR A 491 24.10 18.00 4.72
CA THR A 491 24.81 17.40 3.59
C THR A 491 25.06 15.91 3.86
N ALA A 492 24.70 15.05 2.91
CA ALA A 492 24.97 13.63 3.02
C ALA A 492 25.39 13.05 1.67
N PHE A 493 26.51 12.31 1.69
CA PHE A 493 27.06 11.57 0.57
C PHE A 493 26.78 10.09 0.73
N TYR A 494 26.40 9.45 -0.36
CA TYR A 494 26.06 8.03 -0.41
C TYR A 494 26.82 7.41 -1.56
N ASP A 495 27.72 6.47 -1.26
CA ASP A 495 28.34 5.66 -2.28
C ASP A 495 28.93 4.39 -1.69
N SER A 496 28.81 3.30 -2.42
CA SER A 496 29.32 1.97 -2.01
C SER A 496 30.03 1.22 -3.13
N ARG A 497 30.25 1.86 -4.27
CA ARG A 497 30.92 1.24 -5.43
C ARG A 497 32.13 2.11 -5.82
N GLY A 498 33.15 1.47 -6.40
CA GLY A 498 34.36 2.16 -6.81
C GLY A 498 35.33 2.49 -5.65
N LYS A 499 36.32 3.33 -5.95
CA LYS A 499 37.33 3.83 -4.99
C LYS A 499 37.08 5.27 -4.66
N ASN A 500 36.09 5.51 -3.84
CA ASN A 500 35.56 6.83 -3.58
C ASN A 500 36.44 7.63 -2.60
N ARG A 501 36.51 8.93 -2.82
CA ARG A 501 37.21 9.89 -1.98
C ARG A 501 36.25 10.89 -1.35
N PHE A 502 36.14 10.83 -0.03
CA PHE A 502 35.35 11.80 0.74
C PHE A 502 36.27 12.84 1.39
N VAL A 503 36.16 14.10 0.95
CA VAL A 503 36.85 15.24 1.55
C VAL A 503 35.88 15.88 2.52
N GLU A 504 35.90 15.42 3.77
CA GLU A 504 35.06 15.94 4.83
C GLU A 504 35.58 17.30 5.31
N GLY A 505 34.94 18.38 4.87
CA GLY A 505 35.12 19.69 5.46
C GLY A 505 34.42 19.82 6.82
N ASN A 506 33.43 20.69 6.94
CA ASN A 506 32.68 20.93 8.18
C ASN A 506 31.59 19.85 8.53
N GLY A 507 31.87 18.56 8.29
CA GLY A 507 31.06 17.46 8.78
C GLY A 507 29.85 17.09 7.91
N ALA A 508 30.08 16.68 6.66
CA ALA A 508 29.06 15.94 5.90
C ALA A 508 28.87 14.54 6.48
N ARG A 509 27.69 13.99 6.34
CA ARG A 509 27.43 12.57 6.66
C ARG A 509 27.79 11.73 5.46
N THR A 510 28.64 10.71 5.62
CA THR A 510 28.94 9.70 4.62
C THR A 510 28.22 8.38 4.92
N ASP A 511 27.76 7.67 3.91
CA ASP A 511 27.14 6.35 4.00
C ASP A 511 27.63 5.48 2.83
N GLU A 512 28.63 4.63 3.10
CA GLU A 512 29.26 3.72 2.15
C GLU A 512 28.59 2.35 2.11
N ARG A 513 27.43 2.16 2.76
CA ARG A 513 26.74 0.87 2.81
C ARG A 513 26.05 0.57 1.51
N PRO A 514 26.19 -0.65 0.96
CA PRO A 514 25.44 -1.06 -0.21
C PRO A 514 23.93 -0.90 0.02
N TYR A 515 23.26 -0.25 -0.94
CA TYR A 515 21.81 -0.12 -0.90
C TYR A 515 21.21 -0.44 -2.27
N ARG A 516 20.20 -1.29 -2.26
CA ARG A 516 19.35 -1.56 -3.42
C ARG A 516 17.91 -1.17 -3.07
N ARG A 517 17.34 -0.27 -3.83
CA ARG A 517 15.95 0.16 -3.62
C ARG A 517 15.02 -1.04 -3.81
N PRO A 518 14.15 -1.36 -2.83
CA PRO A 518 13.24 -2.49 -2.97
C PRO A 518 12.24 -2.29 -4.09
N PRO A 519 11.78 -3.37 -4.73
CA PRO A 519 10.68 -3.29 -5.68
C PRO A 519 9.39 -2.84 -4.97
N ALA A 520 8.47 -2.23 -5.72
CA ALA A 520 7.19 -1.83 -5.17
C ALA A 520 6.33 -3.06 -4.82
N THR A 521 5.90 -3.14 -3.56
CA THR A 521 5.00 -4.22 -3.09
C THR A 521 3.58 -3.74 -2.83
N HIS A 522 3.37 -2.43 -2.72
CA HIS A 522 2.10 -1.84 -2.27
C HIS A 522 1.60 -0.70 -3.16
N THR A 523 2.36 -0.30 -4.16
CA THR A 523 1.97 0.74 -5.13
C THR A 523 1.71 0.05 -6.46
N PRO A 524 0.48 0.02 -6.96
CA PRO A 524 0.19 -0.61 -8.24
C PRO A 524 1.05 0.01 -9.35
N ASN A 525 1.67 -0.85 -10.17
CA ASN A 525 2.45 -0.46 -11.34
C ASN A 525 3.65 0.48 -11.08
N ALA A 526 4.09 0.67 -9.84
CA ALA A 526 5.34 1.36 -9.55
C ALA A 526 6.51 0.37 -9.65
N ARG A 527 7.63 0.82 -10.19
CA ARG A 527 8.86 0.01 -10.33
C ARG A 527 9.53 -0.24 -8.98
N TYR A 528 9.53 0.79 -8.13
CA TYR A 528 10.19 0.74 -6.82
C TYR A 528 9.27 1.19 -5.69
N ALA A 529 9.61 0.75 -4.48
CA ALA A 529 8.95 1.19 -3.26
C ALA A 529 9.05 2.73 -3.10
N LEU A 530 8.03 3.32 -2.48
CA LEU A 530 8.02 4.76 -2.22
C LEU A 530 9.09 5.12 -1.18
N ASP A 531 9.92 6.10 -1.50
CA ASP A 531 10.97 6.64 -0.62
C ASP A 531 10.74 8.11 -0.22
N TRP A 532 9.58 8.68 -0.58
CA TRP A 532 9.17 10.05 -0.27
C TRP A 532 7.66 10.18 -0.18
N GLY A 533 7.18 11.35 0.30
CA GLY A 533 5.75 11.62 0.39
C GLY A 533 5.08 10.93 1.58
N MET A 534 3.77 10.88 1.55
CA MET A 534 2.97 10.26 2.60
C MET A 534 1.72 9.57 2.05
N GLN A 535 1.21 8.62 2.83
CA GLN A 535 -0.11 8.02 2.62
C GLN A 535 -0.91 8.05 3.93
N ALA A 536 -2.22 8.23 3.82
CA ALA A 536 -3.13 8.17 4.96
C ALA A 536 -4.30 7.23 4.66
N SER A 537 -4.79 6.56 5.70
CA SER A 537 -6.00 5.72 5.61
C SER A 537 -6.81 5.80 6.91
N THR A 538 -8.13 5.71 6.78
CA THR A 538 -9.05 5.71 7.92
C THR A 538 -9.97 4.50 7.81
N ILE A 539 -9.97 3.64 8.83
CA ILE A 539 -10.70 2.35 8.80
C ILE A 539 -11.60 2.27 10.01
N PRO A 540 -12.93 2.17 9.84
CA PRO A 540 -13.83 1.83 10.93
C PRO A 540 -13.71 0.35 11.29
N ILE A 541 -13.80 0.04 12.57
CA ILE A 541 -13.77 -1.33 13.11
C ILE A 541 -14.97 -1.51 14.04
N ILE A 542 -15.64 -2.65 13.88
CA ILE A 542 -16.73 -3.08 14.75
C ILE A 542 -16.32 -4.43 15.34
N GLU A 543 -16.34 -4.55 16.65
CA GLU A 543 -16.04 -5.77 17.38
C GLU A 543 -17.13 -6.02 18.43
N VAL A 544 -17.33 -7.25 18.81
CA VAL A 544 -18.25 -7.63 19.89
C VAL A 544 -17.48 -8.42 20.93
N ASP A 545 -17.56 -8.00 22.17
CA ASP A 545 -16.94 -8.63 23.32
C ASP A 545 -17.97 -8.82 24.43
N ARG A 546 -17.84 -9.90 25.20
CA ARG A 546 -18.81 -10.23 26.27
C ARG A 546 -18.86 -9.17 27.37
N ASP A 547 -17.70 -8.61 27.72
CA ASP A 547 -17.56 -7.65 28.83
C ASP A 547 -17.75 -6.20 28.36
N LEU A 548 -17.35 -5.92 27.10
CA LEU A 548 -17.43 -4.58 26.51
C LEU A 548 -18.71 -4.34 25.69
N GLY A 549 -19.44 -5.40 25.35
CA GLY A 549 -20.56 -5.34 24.41
C GLY A 549 -20.09 -5.10 23.00
N ALA A 550 -20.78 -4.25 22.21
CA ALA A 550 -20.30 -3.81 20.91
C ALA A 550 -19.23 -2.71 21.10
N TYR A 551 -18.09 -2.89 20.45
CA TYR A 551 -17.01 -1.91 20.42
C TYR A 551 -16.90 -1.33 19.00
N LEU A 552 -17.11 -0.02 18.89
CA LEU A 552 -17.01 0.75 17.66
C LEU A 552 -15.76 1.62 17.72
N SER A 553 -14.87 1.47 16.74
CA SER A 553 -13.64 2.26 16.69
C SER A 553 -13.29 2.72 15.30
N VAL A 554 -12.49 3.78 15.21
CA VAL A 554 -11.90 4.30 13.99
C VAL A 554 -10.37 4.29 14.15
N ILE A 555 -9.68 3.68 13.20
CA ILE A 555 -8.22 3.73 13.13
C ILE A 555 -7.84 4.68 12.00
N HIS A 556 -7.14 5.76 12.34
CA HIS A 556 -6.51 6.68 11.38
C HIS A 556 -5.00 6.40 11.34
N ARG A 557 -4.48 6.08 10.15
CA ARG A 557 -3.06 5.82 9.94
C ARG A 557 -2.48 6.84 8.99
N ARG A 558 -1.30 7.37 9.35
CA ARG A 558 -0.43 8.15 8.46
C ARG A 558 0.92 7.45 8.35
N GLN A 559 1.41 7.30 7.13
CA GLN A 559 2.70 6.70 6.83
C GLN A 559 3.50 7.66 5.97
N TYR A 560 4.69 8.01 6.44
CA TYR A 560 5.65 8.86 5.74
C TYR A 560 6.76 8.00 5.18
N PHE A 561 7.11 8.22 3.93
CA PHE A 561 8.22 7.56 3.27
C PHE A 561 9.48 8.41 3.35
N GLY A 562 10.66 7.82 3.21
CA GLY A 562 11.91 8.53 3.30
C GLY A 562 13.06 7.79 2.62
N TYR A 563 14.07 8.55 2.21
CA TYR A 563 15.23 8.03 1.50
C TYR A 563 15.96 6.94 2.28
N ARG A 564 16.14 5.75 1.67
CA ARG A 564 16.77 4.56 2.27
C ARG A 564 16.14 4.12 3.61
N ARG A 565 14.84 4.39 3.82
CA ARG A 565 14.08 4.01 5.02
C ARG A 565 12.90 3.12 4.68
N ASP A 566 13.21 1.89 4.32
CA ASP A 566 12.21 0.89 3.91
C ASP A 566 11.59 0.18 5.12
N PRO A 567 10.31 -0.19 5.04
CA PRO A 567 9.30 0.12 4.02
C PRO A 567 8.61 1.50 4.22
N PHE A 568 9.03 2.30 5.19
CA PHE A 568 8.58 3.67 5.50
C PHE A 568 9.57 4.34 6.48
N ALA A 569 9.56 5.68 6.53
CA ALA A 569 10.36 6.43 7.49
C ALA A 569 9.66 6.55 8.85
N ALA A 570 8.36 6.88 8.84
CA ALA A 570 7.55 6.97 10.05
C ALA A 570 6.12 6.49 9.78
N ARG A 571 5.52 5.83 10.76
CA ARG A 571 4.12 5.42 10.74
C ARG A 571 3.45 5.82 12.05
N HIS A 572 2.35 6.53 11.94
CA HIS A 572 1.49 6.91 13.06
C HIS A 572 0.15 6.21 12.90
N SER A 573 -0.32 5.55 13.94
CA SER A 573 -1.64 4.94 14.00
C SER A 573 -2.38 5.44 15.23
N PHE A 574 -3.49 6.11 15.03
CA PHE A 574 -4.39 6.59 16.08
C PHE A 574 -5.64 5.72 16.04
N SER A 575 -6.08 5.23 17.19
CA SER A 575 -7.37 4.56 17.35
C SER A 575 -8.20 5.27 18.38
N LEU A 576 -9.47 5.49 18.08
CA LEU A 576 -10.46 5.98 19.02
C LEU A 576 -11.73 5.16 18.88
N GLY A 577 -12.24 4.65 19.99
CA GLY A 577 -13.45 3.83 20.00
C GLY A 577 -14.21 3.95 21.30
N PHE A 578 -15.43 3.37 21.30
CA PHE A 578 -16.33 3.35 22.45
C PHE A 578 -16.91 1.94 22.61
N ALA A 579 -16.94 1.48 23.86
CA ALA A 579 -17.59 0.27 24.26
C ALA A 579 -19.05 0.54 24.62
N SER A 580 -20.00 -0.27 24.14
CA SER A 580 -21.43 -0.07 24.42
C SER A 580 -21.81 -0.31 25.88
N SER A 581 -20.99 -1.05 26.66
CA SER A 581 -21.16 -1.30 28.07
C SER A 581 -20.92 -0.05 28.96
N GLY A 582 -21.46 1.11 28.59
CA GLY A 582 -21.40 2.36 29.35
C GLY A 582 -20.78 3.53 28.59
N LEU A 583 -20.67 3.47 27.24
CA LEU A 583 -20.12 4.51 26.38
C LEU A 583 -18.72 4.97 26.81
N LYS A 584 -17.89 4.04 27.30
CA LYS A 584 -16.56 4.34 27.84
C LYS A 584 -15.54 4.39 26.69
N PRO A 585 -14.69 5.43 26.61
CA PRO A 585 -13.74 5.58 25.52
C PRO A 585 -12.52 4.66 25.68
N ILE A 586 -12.01 4.19 24.53
CA ILE A 586 -10.72 3.53 24.43
C ILE A 586 -9.94 4.23 23.32
N ALA A 587 -8.76 4.73 23.63
CA ALA A 587 -7.92 5.44 22.68
C ALA A 587 -6.50 4.87 22.68
N SER A 588 -5.90 4.74 21.50
CA SER A 588 -4.50 4.34 21.41
C SER A 588 -3.74 5.08 20.31
N TYR A 589 -2.45 5.27 20.55
CA TYR A 589 -1.48 5.76 19.60
C TYR A 589 -0.33 4.78 19.48
N THR A 590 0.08 4.47 18.26
CA THR A 590 1.32 3.75 17.98
C THR A 590 2.11 4.51 16.93
N GLY A 591 3.32 4.94 17.28
CA GLY A 591 4.31 5.53 16.40
C GLY A 591 5.46 4.54 16.14
N THR A 592 5.88 4.41 14.90
CA THR A 592 7.08 3.64 14.52
C THR A 592 7.94 4.53 13.63
N PHE A 593 9.21 4.69 13.98
CA PHE A 593 10.17 5.54 13.30
C PHE A 593 11.36 4.67 12.90
N ARG A 594 11.53 4.43 11.61
CA ARG A 594 12.57 3.54 11.08
C ARG A 594 13.91 4.25 10.96
N ARG A 595 14.98 3.56 11.39
CA ARG A 595 16.36 4.06 11.31
C ARG A 595 16.50 5.50 11.84
N LEU A 596 15.93 5.75 13.02
CA LEU A 596 16.04 7.06 13.67
C LEU A 596 17.48 7.36 14.09
N LEU A 597 18.19 6.35 14.60
CA LEU A 597 19.58 6.40 15.01
C LEU A 597 20.34 5.25 14.32
N ARG A 598 20.99 5.52 13.18
CA ARG A 598 21.70 4.52 12.37
C ARG A 598 20.79 3.35 12.01
N ASP A 599 20.97 2.19 12.66
CA ASP A 599 20.20 0.95 12.41
C ASP A 599 19.13 0.69 13.47
N LEU A 600 18.91 1.66 14.38
CA LEU A 600 17.90 1.56 15.41
C LEU A 600 16.62 2.28 14.99
N ASP A 601 15.51 1.57 15.17
CA ASP A 601 14.16 2.09 15.06
C ASP A 601 13.75 2.71 16.42
N ALA A 602 12.77 3.58 16.43
CA ALA A 602 12.08 3.97 17.64
C ALA A 602 10.60 3.62 17.53
N ALA A 603 10.04 3.16 18.62
CA ALA A 603 8.61 2.88 18.76
C ALA A 603 8.03 3.68 19.93
N VAL A 604 6.81 4.14 19.80
CA VAL A 604 6.06 4.78 20.88
C VAL A 604 4.69 4.14 20.93
N HIS A 605 4.30 3.68 22.09
CA HIS A 605 2.95 3.20 22.34
C HIS A 605 2.33 3.99 23.50
N ALA A 606 1.12 4.47 23.30
CA ALA A 606 0.28 5.07 24.31
C ALA A 606 -1.13 4.51 24.20
N GLU A 607 -1.73 4.12 25.33
CA GLU A 607 -3.07 3.57 25.36
C GLU A 607 -3.81 4.05 26.59
N TYR A 608 -5.05 4.45 26.42
CA TYR A 608 -6.01 4.72 27.48
C TYR A 608 -7.24 3.83 27.28
N SER A 609 -7.65 3.12 28.32
CA SER A 609 -8.93 2.41 28.38
C SER A 609 -9.77 2.95 29.52
N GLY A 610 -10.95 3.45 29.19
CA GLY A 610 -11.96 3.85 30.16
C GLY A 610 -12.67 2.66 30.81
N VAL A 611 -12.47 1.46 30.25
CA VAL A 611 -12.99 0.19 30.76
C VAL A 611 -11.98 -0.91 30.53
N GLU A 612 -11.37 -1.37 31.56
CA GLU A 612 -10.61 -2.61 31.59
C GLU A 612 -11.32 -3.54 32.58
N THR A 613 -11.46 -4.80 32.22
CA THR A 613 -12.09 -5.78 33.09
C THR A 613 -11.06 -6.85 33.43
N VAL A 614 -10.65 -6.85 34.69
CA VAL A 614 -9.85 -7.91 35.29
C VAL A 614 -10.79 -8.79 36.13
N ARG A 615 -10.66 -10.10 36.03
CA ARG A 615 -11.33 -11.00 36.99
C ARG A 615 -10.36 -11.36 38.09
N PHE A 616 -10.78 -11.08 39.31
CA PHE A 616 -9.96 -11.39 40.49
C PHE A 616 -10.72 -12.27 41.45
N THR A 617 -10.27 -13.51 41.56
CA THR A 617 -10.86 -14.56 42.41
C THR A 617 -10.04 -14.87 43.65
N GLY A 618 -9.07 -13.98 43.99
CA GLY A 618 -8.07 -14.20 45.02
C GLY A 618 -6.76 -14.75 44.46
N PHE A 619 -5.73 -14.77 45.30
CA PHE A 619 -4.46 -15.39 44.98
C PHE A 619 -4.45 -16.88 45.27
N GLY A 620 -3.75 -17.67 44.44
CA GLY A 620 -3.59 -19.12 44.57
C GLY A 620 -4.13 -19.92 43.43
N ASN A 621 -3.75 -21.20 43.41
CA ASN A 621 -4.06 -22.14 42.31
C ASN A 621 -5.35 -22.95 42.53
N ASP A 622 -6.04 -22.81 43.66
CA ASP A 622 -7.27 -23.54 44.03
C ASP A 622 -8.33 -22.63 44.68
N THR A 623 -8.46 -21.38 44.20
CA THR A 623 -9.47 -20.44 44.69
C THR A 623 -10.88 -20.95 44.35
N GLN A 624 -11.82 -20.92 45.32
CA GLN A 624 -13.20 -21.33 45.10
C GLN A 624 -14.08 -20.20 44.58
N LEU A 625 -15.03 -20.52 43.72
CA LEU A 625 -16.03 -19.57 43.26
C LEU A 625 -17.22 -19.56 44.22
N LEU A 626 -17.45 -18.43 44.92
CA LEU A 626 -18.51 -18.21 45.87
C LEU A 626 -19.73 -17.50 45.29
N GLY A 627 -19.65 -17.03 44.06
CA GLY A 627 -20.70 -16.22 43.41
C GLY A 627 -20.70 -16.31 41.89
N SER A 628 -21.49 -15.44 41.29
CA SER A 628 -21.57 -15.31 39.83
C SER A 628 -20.27 -14.77 39.23
N SER A 629 -20.08 -14.98 37.92
CA SER A 629 -18.91 -14.43 37.18
C SER A 629 -18.77 -12.90 37.31
N ASP A 630 -19.89 -12.19 37.46
CA ASP A 630 -19.88 -10.72 37.60
C ASP A 630 -19.42 -10.27 39.00
N PHE A 631 -19.51 -11.13 40.01
CA PHE A 631 -18.99 -10.84 41.35
C PHE A 631 -17.47 -10.68 41.36
N TYR A 632 -16.77 -11.37 40.49
CA TYR A 632 -15.29 -11.33 40.36
C TYR A 632 -14.78 -10.33 39.35
N LYS A 633 -15.68 -9.62 38.68
CA LYS A 633 -15.36 -8.63 37.65
C LYS A 633 -14.97 -7.32 38.30
N VAL A 634 -13.69 -6.92 38.14
CA VAL A 634 -13.16 -5.68 38.66
C VAL A 634 -13.12 -4.64 37.54
N GLU A 635 -13.84 -3.51 37.73
CA GLU A 635 -13.78 -2.38 36.81
C GLU A 635 -12.53 -1.55 37.08
N GLN A 636 -11.71 -1.40 36.05
CA GLN A 636 -10.47 -0.62 36.11
C GLN A 636 -10.36 0.27 34.87
N ARG A 637 -9.81 1.47 35.05
CA ARG A 637 -9.33 2.35 33.98
C ARG A 637 -7.82 2.28 33.97
N TYR A 638 -7.22 2.29 32.79
CA TYR A 638 -5.76 2.30 32.73
C TYR A 638 -5.23 3.21 31.63
N PHE A 639 -4.01 3.67 31.83
CA PHE A 639 -3.19 4.37 30.87
C PHE A 639 -1.81 3.71 30.87
N VAL A 640 -1.28 3.53 29.64
CA VAL A 640 0.08 3.02 29.41
C VAL A 640 0.79 3.94 28.42
N PHE A 641 2.04 4.28 28.71
CA PHE A 641 2.93 4.98 27.81
C PHE A 641 4.29 4.27 27.81
N SER A 642 4.73 3.82 26.64
CA SER A 642 5.98 3.06 26.49
C SER A 642 6.71 3.43 25.19
N PRO A 643 7.61 4.44 25.21
CA PRO A 643 8.57 4.68 24.16
C PRO A 643 9.71 3.66 24.25
N ALA A 644 10.23 3.21 23.11
CA ALA A 644 11.32 2.24 23.07
C ALA A 644 12.23 2.50 21.87
N ILE A 645 13.50 2.16 22.03
CA ILE A 645 14.43 1.96 20.92
C ILE A 645 14.40 0.48 20.56
N GLU A 646 14.33 0.21 19.26
CA GLU A 646 14.18 -1.14 18.73
C GLU A 646 15.28 -1.45 17.71
N PHE A 647 15.98 -2.55 17.90
CA PHE A 647 16.80 -3.19 16.89
C PHE A 647 15.96 -4.23 16.17
N ARG A 648 15.89 -4.14 14.83
CA ARG A 648 15.13 -5.06 13.99
C ARG A 648 15.99 -5.57 12.84
N ARG A 649 16.01 -6.89 12.67
CA ARG A 649 16.69 -7.54 11.56
C ARG A 649 15.73 -8.47 10.84
N GLU A 650 15.54 -8.22 9.55
CA GLU A 650 14.79 -9.10 8.65
C GLU A 650 15.79 -9.83 7.75
N GLN A 651 15.61 -11.13 7.59
CA GLN A 651 16.42 -11.95 6.67
C GLN A 651 15.48 -12.75 5.78
N HIS A 652 15.72 -12.72 4.46
CA HIS A 652 15.05 -13.56 3.49
C HIS A 652 15.97 -14.73 3.15
N HIS A 653 15.50 -15.95 3.35
CA HIS A 653 16.25 -17.18 3.07
C HIS A 653 15.72 -17.80 1.77
N GLY A 654 16.60 -17.91 0.77
CA GLY A 654 16.33 -18.52 -0.54
C GLY A 654 16.05 -17.51 -1.64
N GLU A 655 16.57 -17.80 -2.84
CA GLU A 655 16.17 -17.13 -4.07
C GLU A 655 14.73 -17.58 -4.41
N ALA A 656 13.94 -16.67 -4.95
CA ALA A 656 12.60 -16.97 -5.45
C ALA A 656 12.72 -17.86 -6.72
N HIS A 657 12.98 -19.15 -6.52
CA HIS A 657 12.97 -20.14 -7.59
C HIS A 657 11.70 -20.98 -7.49
N ALA A 658 10.81 -20.73 -8.41
CA ALA A 658 9.54 -21.36 -8.74
C ALA A 658 8.33 -20.50 -8.38
N GLU A 659 7.44 -20.34 -9.34
CA GLU A 659 6.14 -19.67 -9.19
C GLU A 659 5.38 -20.21 -7.97
N GLY A 660 5.06 -19.33 -7.02
CA GLY A 660 4.17 -19.63 -5.90
C GLY A 660 4.81 -19.91 -4.55
N THR A 661 6.14 -19.94 -4.40
CA THR A 661 6.79 -20.13 -3.09
C THR A 661 7.31 -18.79 -2.57
N GLU A 662 6.68 -18.21 -1.56
CA GLU A 662 7.23 -17.04 -0.86
C GLU A 662 8.54 -17.46 -0.15
N PRO A 663 9.63 -16.67 -0.25
CA PRO A 663 10.88 -16.98 0.45
C PRO A 663 10.63 -17.00 1.95
N GLN A 664 11.25 -17.97 2.64
CA GLN A 664 11.13 -18.09 4.09
C GLN A 664 11.75 -16.85 4.73
N ARG A 665 10.96 -16.11 5.50
CA ARG A 665 11.37 -14.89 6.18
C ARG A 665 11.66 -15.19 7.65
N SER A 666 12.78 -14.70 8.16
CA SER A 666 13.01 -14.61 9.59
C SER A 666 13.08 -13.15 10.04
N GLU A 667 12.46 -12.85 11.17
CA GLU A 667 12.44 -11.53 11.77
C GLU A 667 12.90 -11.61 13.22
N THR A 668 13.88 -10.79 13.58
CA THR A 668 14.32 -10.60 14.97
C THR A 668 14.08 -9.15 15.37
N ALA A 669 13.39 -8.92 16.46
CA ALA A 669 13.18 -7.59 17.02
C ALA A 669 13.54 -7.60 18.52
N ILE A 670 14.34 -6.62 18.94
CA ILE A 670 14.69 -6.40 20.36
C ILE A 670 14.41 -4.94 20.66
N SER A 671 13.61 -4.67 21.68
CA SER A 671 13.29 -3.31 22.10
C SER A 671 13.59 -3.08 23.58
N LEU A 672 13.98 -1.85 23.91
CA LEU A 672 14.23 -1.40 25.27
C LEU A 672 13.72 0.03 25.42
N GLY A 673 13.04 0.32 26.52
CA GLY A 673 12.57 1.67 26.82
C GLY A 673 11.89 1.80 28.16
N PRO A 674 11.61 3.04 28.60
CA PRO A 674 10.81 3.29 29.78
C PRO A 674 9.35 2.88 29.58
N ILE A 675 8.70 2.56 30.68
CA ILE A 675 7.26 2.28 30.69
C ILE A 675 6.62 3.01 31.86
N VAL A 676 5.53 3.69 31.58
CA VAL A 676 4.68 4.37 32.56
C VAL A 676 3.30 3.73 32.49
N LYS A 677 2.80 3.29 33.64
CA LYS A 677 1.43 2.78 33.78
C LYS A 677 0.71 3.52 34.89
N TYR A 678 -0.53 3.84 34.63
CA TYR A 678 -1.46 4.36 35.66
C TYR A 678 -2.76 3.58 35.57
N SER A 679 -3.20 3.03 36.70
CA SER A 679 -4.49 2.35 36.83
C SER A 679 -5.36 3.04 37.84
N SER A 680 -6.65 2.98 37.65
CA SER A 680 -7.64 3.45 38.61
C SER A 680 -8.73 2.40 38.76
N THR A 681 -8.80 1.82 39.95
CA THR A 681 -9.79 0.81 40.37
C THR A 681 -10.69 1.41 41.43
N PRO A 682 -11.73 2.22 41.02
CA PRO A 682 -12.54 2.99 41.98
C PRO A 682 -13.29 2.06 42.94
N LEU A 683 -13.19 2.26 44.21
CA LEU A 683 -13.90 1.48 45.21
C LEU A 683 -15.42 1.55 45.03
N ALA A 684 -15.96 2.73 44.69
CA ALA A 684 -17.39 2.94 44.46
C ALA A 684 -17.95 2.06 43.29
N ALA A 685 -17.17 1.84 42.25
CA ALA A 685 -17.57 1.00 41.11
C ALA A 685 -17.43 -0.50 41.39
N ASN A 686 -16.75 -0.87 42.46
CA ASN A 686 -16.42 -2.25 42.80
C ASN A 686 -16.95 -2.68 44.18
N GLN A 687 -17.88 -1.91 44.81
CA GLN A 687 -18.39 -2.21 46.15
C GLN A 687 -19.09 -3.55 46.30
N ASP A 688 -19.75 -3.98 45.25
CA ASP A 688 -20.46 -5.26 45.15
C ASP A 688 -19.59 -6.43 44.63
N LYS A 689 -18.28 -6.18 44.43
CA LYS A 689 -17.36 -7.16 43.87
C LYS A 689 -16.56 -7.89 44.94
N TYR A 690 -16.12 -9.09 44.59
CA TYR A 690 -15.32 -9.93 45.48
C TYR A 690 -14.09 -9.22 46.05
N ILE A 691 -13.40 -8.44 45.25
CA ILE A 691 -12.18 -7.74 45.66
C ILE A 691 -12.42 -6.75 46.80
N ALA A 692 -13.64 -6.18 46.85
CA ALA A 692 -14.03 -5.26 47.94
C ALA A 692 -14.59 -5.99 49.18
N SER A 693 -14.94 -7.27 49.13
CA SER A 693 -15.44 -8.10 50.20
C SER A 693 -14.30 -8.71 51.06
N LEU A 694 -13.06 -8.50 50.71
CA LEU A 694 -11.91 -9.01 51.40
C LEU A 694 -11.63 -8.16 52.66
N ASP A 695 -11.21 -8.79 53.74
CA ASP A 695 -10.95 -8.16 55.06
C ASP A 695 -9.92 -7.02 54.98
N HIS A 696 -9.02 -7.08 54.01
CA HIS A 696 -8.00 -6.07 53.76
C HIS A 696 -8.00 -5.61 52.31
N PRO A 697 -7.84 -4.30 52.05
CA PRO A 697 -7.71 -3.80 50.68
C PRO A 697 -6.53 -4.46 49.96
N VAL A 698 -6.81 -4.98 48.77
CA VAL A 698 -5.78 -5.60 47.93
C VAL A 698 -4.84 -4.51 47.39
N TYR A 699 -3.53 -4.76 47.47
CA TYR A 699 -2.53 -3.80 46.98
C TYR A 699 -2.72 -3.48 45.51
N GLY A 700 -2.79 -2.21 45.18
CA GLY A 700 -3.08 -1.72 43.79
C GLY A 700 -4.57 -1.34 43.57
N MET A 701 -5.43 -1.45 44.57
CA MET A 701 -6.79 -0.85 44.58
C MET A 701 -6.73 0.69 44.64
N GLY A 702 -7.72 1.34 44.08
CA GLY A 702 -7.77 2.80 43.94
C GLY A 702 -6.94 3.31 42.77
N SER A 703 -6.27 4.42 42.93
CA SER A 703 -5.33 4.97 41.97
C SER A 703 -3.94 4.41 42.19
N PHE A 704 -3.29 3.96 41.13
CA PHE A 704 -1.97 3.35 41.21
C PHE A 704 -1.12 3.72 40.00
N GLY A 705 -0.04 4.44 40.23
CA GLY A 705 0.95 4.82 39.22
C GLY A 705 2.27 4.06 39.42
N GLN A 706 2.88 3.65 38.31
CA GLN A 706 4.16 2.98 38.30
C GLN A 706 4.99 3.37 37.08
N VAL A 707 6.29 3.53 37.28
CA VAL A 707 7.27 3.85 36.25
C VAL A 707 8.35 2.79 36.25
N GLY A 708 8.77 2.34 35.11
CA GLY A 708 9.79 1.29 35.02
C GLY A 708 10.53 1.31 33.69
N VAL A 709 11.32 0.25 33.48
CA VAL A 709 12.01 -0.04 32.21
C VAL A 709 11.52 -1.38 31.72
N GLN A 710 11.23 -1.47 30.43
CA GLN A 710 10.76 -2.67 29.76
C GLN A 710 11.70 -3.06 28.63
N ALA A 711 12.01 -4.34 28.51
CA ALA A 711 12.68 -4.95 27.37
C ALA A 711 11.75 -5.98 26.72
N GLN A 712 11.79 -6.09 25.39
CA GLN A 712 11.05 -7.10 24.64
C GLN A 712 11.97 -7.75 23.61
N VAL A 713 11.75 -9.04 23.36
CA VAL A 713 12.38 -9.81 22.30
C VAL A 713 11.34 -10.57 21.52
N GLU A 714 11.43 -10.54 20.19
CA GLU A 714 10.63 -11.36 19.28
C GLU A 714 11.55 -11.99 18.22
N TYR A 715 11.39 -13.30 18.01
CA TYR A 715 12.01 -14.04 16.92
C TYR A 715 10.93 -14.84 16.20
N ASP A 716 10.68 -14.53 14.91
CA ASP A 716 9.58 -15.11 14.12
C ASP A 716 10.12 -15.69 12.81
N THR A 717 10.00 -17.01 12.66
CA THR A 717 10.32 -17.75 11.42
C THR A 717 9.12 -18.50 10.86
N ARG A 718 7.92 -18.16 11.29
CA ARG A 718 6.68 -18.83 10.84
C ARG A 718 6.46 -18.65 9.35
N SER A 719 6.04 -19.73 8.69
CA SER A 719 5.67 -19.71 7.27
C SER A 719 4.56 -18.70 6.96
N ASN A 720 3.58 -18.57 7.85
CA ASN A 720 2.46 -17.63 7.72
C ASN A 720 1.94 -17.26 9.12
N PRO A 721 1.88 -15.98 9.49
CA PRO A 721 1.37 -15.58 10.81
C PRO A 721 -0.10 -15.90 11.07
N ALA A 722 -0.95 -15.98 10.02
CA ALA A 722 -2.38 -16.23 10.17
C ALA A 722 -2.73 -17.73 10.23
N TYR A 723 -1.93 -18.56 9.57
CA TYR A 723 -2.05 -20.01 9.54
C TYR A 723 -0.64 -20.62 9.47
N PRO A 724 0.08 -20.66 10.59
CA PRO A 724 1.42 -21.24 10.60
C PRO A 724 1.38 -22.76 10.38
N THR A 725 2.18 -23.23 9.42
CA THR A 725 2.38 -24.64 9.13
C THR A 725 3.80 -25.11 9.46
N SER A 726 4.75 -24.19 9.56
CA SER A 726 6.13 -24.47 9.94
C SER A 726 6.76 -23.26 10.61
N GLY A 727 7.88 -23.49 11.31
CA GLY A 727 8.68 -22.44 11.93
C GLY A 727 8.43 -22.24 13.43
N LEU A 728 9.07 -21.24 13.96
CA LEU A 728 9.06 -20.90 15.38
C LEU A 728 8.65 -19.44 15.57
N LEU A 729 7.99 -19.18 16.70
CA LEU A 729 7.82 -17.82 17.23
C LEU A 729 8.25 -17.84 18.70
N VAL A 730 9.24 -17.04 19.04
CA VAL A 730 9.68 -16.82 20.42
C VAL A 730 9.37 -15.39 20.80
N ARG A 731 8.70 -15.18 21.92
CA ARG A 731 8.43 -13.86 22.50
C ARG A 731 8.85 -13.82 23.95
N GLY A 732 9.43 -12.70 24.36
CA GLY A 732 9.77 -12.43 25.74
C GLY A 732 9.57 -10.96 26.06
N THR A 733 9.10 -10.66 27.26
CA THR A 733 8.97 -9.30 27.80
C THR A 733 9.42 -9.33 29.25
N GLY A 734 10.32 -8.42 29.61
CA GLY A 734 10.75 -8.18 30.99
C GLY A 734 10.52 -6.73 31.37
N ALA A 735 10.06 -6.45 32.59
CA ALA A 735 9.91 -5.11 33.09
C ALA A 735 10.36 -5.04 34.56
N ILE A 736 10.98 -3.91 34.93
CA ILE A 736 11.40 -3.62 36.30
C ILE A 736 10.82 -2.26 36.69
N TYR A 737 10.20 -2.21 37.85
CA TYR A 737 9.58 -1.02 38.42
C TYR A 737 10.27 -0.73 39.76
N PRO A 738 11.00 0.39 39.90
CA PRO A 738 11.57 0.81 41.21
C PRO A 738 10.47 1.27 42.15
N ASP A 739 10.85 1.48 43.42
CA ASP A 739 10.00 1.99 44.49
C ASP A 739 9.70 3.49 44.31
N THR A 740 9.01 3.83 43.23
CA THR A 740 8.65 5.18 42.84
C THR A 740 7.13 5.29 42.66
N TRP A 741 6.61 6.46 42.74
CA TRP A 741 5.19 6.80 42.65
C TRP A 741 4.37 6.04 43.72
N ASP A 742 3.51 5.06 43.34
CA ASP A 742 2.70 4.29 44.31
C ASP A 742 3.27 2.88 44.58
N ALA A 743 4.39 2.52 43.97
CA ALA A 743 5.08 1.24 44.22
C ALA A 743 5.76 1.27 45.61
N LYS A 744 5.33 0.43 46.53
CA LYS A 744 5.83 0.38 47.94
C LYS A 744 7.26 -0.18 48.02
N SER A 745 7.68 -0.93 47.05
CA SER A 745 9.01 -1.51 46.91
C SER A 745 9.27 -1.84 45.46
N ALA A 746 10.53 -2.02 45.06
CA ALA A 746 10.85 -2.43 43.73
C ALA A 746 10.25 -3.82 43.42
N PHE A 747 9.64 -3.95 42.25
CA PHE A 747 9.14 -5.22 41.73
C PHE A 747 9.44 -5.36 40.24
N GLY A 748 9.28 -6.55 39.72
CA GLY A 748 9.51 -6.80 38.29
C GLY A 748 8.70 -7.98 37.77
N SER A 749 8.63 -8.08 36.46
CA SER A 749 7.99 -9.19 35.77
C SER A 749 8.79 -9.67 34.58
N ALA A 750 8.72 -10.99 34.33
CA ALA A 750 9.18 -11.60 33.09
C ALA A 750 8.07 -12.50 32.54
N GLU A 751 7.77 -12.36 31.28
CA GLU A 751 6.79 -13.17 30.56
C GLU A 751 7.41 -13.65 29.26
N GLY A 752 7.14 -14.91 28.87
CA GLY A 752 7.62 -15.44 27.61
C GLY A 752 6.77 -16.58 27.09
N ALA A 753 6.84 -16.78 25.77
CA ALA A 753 6.20 -17.90 25.10
C ALA A 753 7.01 -18.35 23.88
N VAL A 754 7.02 -19.66 23.65
CA VAL A 754 7.57 -20.30 22.47
C VAL A 754 6.44 -21.03 21.75
N HIS A 755 6.33 -20.81 20.44
CA HIS A 755 5.39 -21.49 19.56
C HIS A 755 6.20 -22.27 18.50
N ALA A 756 5.81 -23.51 18.24
CA ALA A 756 6.41 -24.36 17.21
C ALA A 756 5.34 -24.98 16.32
N TYR A 757 5.63 -25.10 15.03
CA TYR A 757 4.70 -25.63 14.05
C TYR A 757 5.39 -26.65 13.16
N LEU A 758 4.78 -27.84 13.04
CA LEU A 758 5.32 -28.96 12.29
C LEU A 758 4.21 -29.58 11.44
N THR A 759 4.37 -29.61 10.12
CA THR A 759 3.40 -30.21 9.20
C THR A 759 3.98 -31.47 8.56
N ALA A 760 3.23 -32.57 8.63
CA ALA A 760 3.57 -33.78 7.89
C ALA A 760 3.06 -33.67 6.44
N ARG A 761 3.85 -34.13 5.49
CA ARG A 761 3.53 -34.11 4.05
C ARG A 761 2.76 -35.34 3.64
N ILE A 762 1.55 -35.51 4.18
CA ILE A 762 0.59 -36.56 3.80
C ILE A 762 -0.73 -35.92 3.35
N PRO A 763 -1.66 -36.62 2.71
CA PRO A 763 -2.85 -36.01 2.07
C PRO A 763 -3.67 -35.02 2.90
N THR A 764 -3.82 -35.23 4.22
CA THR A 764 -4.55 -34.30 5.09
C THR A 764 -3.67 -33.20 5.68
N THR A 765 -2.40 -33.13 5.29
CA THR A 765 -1.40 -32.14 5.75
C THR A 765 -1.51 -31.79 7.23
N PRO A 766 -1.46 -32.81 8.15
CA PRO A 766 -1.65 -32.55 9.56
C PRO A 766 -0.54 -31.64 10.10
N THR A 767 -0.95 -30.57 10.78
CA THR A 767 -0.06 -29.61 11.41
C THR A 767 -0.17 -29.76 12.93
N LEU A 768 0.94 -30.13 13.57
CA LEU A 768 1.08 -30.07 15.02
C LEU A 768 1.54 -28.66 15.40
N ALA A 769 0.69 -27.93 16.11
CA ALA A 769 1.01 -26.62 16.67
C ALA A 769 1.18 -26.79 18.19
N LEU A 770 2.32 -26.33 18.68
CA LEU A 770 2.69 -26.39 20.10
C LEU A 770 2.98 -24.98 20.61
N ARG A 771 2.56 -24.71 21.85
CA ARG A 771 2.88 -23.47 22.55
C ARG A 771 3.18 -23.78 24.00
N ALA A 772 4.24 -23.18 24.53
CA ALA A 772 4.53 -23.20 25.97
C ALA A 772 4.95 -21.80 26.40
N GLY A 773 4.54 -21.40 27.60
CA GLY A 773 4.87 -20.07 28.10
C GLY A 773 4.59 -19.93 29.59
N GLY A 774 4.87 -18.73 30.11
CA GLY A 774 4.62 -18.40 31.49
C GLY A 774 4.98 -16.96 31.82
N LYS A 775 4.58 -16.54 33.02
CA LYS A 775 4.89 -15.24 33.62
C LYS A 775 5.40 -15.46 35.02
N LYS A 776 6.43 -14.70 35.43
CA LYS A 776 6.88 -14.58 36.79
C LYS A 776 6.88 -13.12 37.19
N VAL A 777 6.36 -12.85 38.36
CA VAL A 777 6.42 -11.54 39.02
C VAL A 777 7.14 -11.72 40.33
N TRP A 778 8.02 -10.80 40.69
CA TRP A 778 8.77 -10.81 41.94
C TRP A 778 8.71 -9.45 42.64
N GLY A 779 8.89 -9.43 43.94
CA GLY A 779 8.73 -8.25 44.79
C GLY A 779 7.26 -8.04 45.22
N THR A 780 6.95 -6.89 45.82
CA THR A 780 5.59 -6.53 46.21
C THR A 780 4.92 -5.83 45.05
N PHE A 781 4.05 -6.52 44.36
CA PHE A 781 3.39 -6.04 43.14
C PHE A 781 1.89 -5.79 43.33
N PRO A 782 1.26 -4.82 42.58
CA PRO A 782 -0.17 -4.63 42.59
C PRO A 782 -0.91 -5.80 41.95
N PHE A 783 -2.15 -6.10 42.40
CA PHE A 783 -2.91 -7.28 41.96
C PHE A 783 -3.05 -7.40 40.44
N HIS A 784 -3.17 -6.29 39.75
CA HIS A 784 -3.32 -6.25 38.28
C HIS A 784 -2.04 -6.61 37.51
N GLU A 785 -0.89 -6.67 38.17
CA GLU A 785 0.38 -7.17 37.58
C GLU A 785 0.63 -8.65 37.87
N SER A 786 -0.28 -9.33 38.56
CA SER A 786 -0.16 -10.77 38.86
C SER A 786 0.11 -11.64 37.64
N ALA A 787 0.66 -12.79 37.86
CA ALA A 787 0.77 -13.85 36.87
C ALA A 787 -0.59 -14.58 36.77
N PHE A 788 -1.50 -14.06 35.96
CA PHE A 788 -2.81 -14.67 35.75
C PHE A 788 -2.73 -15.92 34.91
N LEU A 789 -3.64 -16.87 35.18
CA LEU A 789 -3.93 -18.01 34.32
C LEU A 789 -5.44 -18.08 34.05
N GLY A 790 -5.80 -18.27 32.78
CA GLY A 790 -7.20 -18.42 32.41
C GLY A 790 -7.38 -18.59 30.91
N GLY A 791 -8.63 -18.79 30.51
CA GLY A 791 -9.02 -18.88 29.13
C GLY A 791 -9.11 -17.53 28.43
N PRO A 792 -9.18 -17.50 27.10
CA PRO A 792 -9.48 -16.30 26.33
C PRO A 792 -10.92 -15.83 26.60
N GLY A 793 -11.14 -14.50 26.53
CA GLY A 793 -12.49 -13.95 26.46
C GLY A 793 -13.23 -14.45 25.20
N PHE A 794 -14.55 -14.33 25.18
CA PHE A 794 -15.42 -14.89 24.13
C PHE A 794 -15.03 -14.47 22.70
N ALA A 795 -14.62 -13.25 22.47
CA ALA A 795 -14.30 -12.75 21.14
C ALA A 795 -12.80 -12.65 20.82
N GLY A 796 -11.93 -13.13 21.69
CA GLY A 796 -10.47 -13.13 21.42
C GLY A 796 -9.85 -11.74 21.23
N VAL A 797 -10.55 -10.70 21.68
CA VAL A 797 -10.11 -9.31 21.61
C VAL A 797 -9.20 -8.99 22.78
N GLY A 798 -7.94 -8.90 22.49
CA GLY A 798 -6.81 -8.36 23.23
C GLY A 798 -6.91 -8.26 24.72
N THR A 799 -6.40 -9.17 25.38
CA THR A 799 -5.61 -9.07 26.59
C THR A 799 -4.75 -10.30 26.67
N SER A 800 -3.66 -10.21 27.36
CA SER A 800 -2.61 -11.23 27.55
C SER A 800 -3.07 -12.59 28.10
N GLY A 801 -4.37 -12.85 28.18
CA GLY A 801 -4.93 -13.96 28.91
C GLY A 801 -5.61 -15.01 28.06
N GLY A 802 -5.03 -15.78 27.27
CA GLY A 802 -5.62 -16.90 26.56
C GLY A 802 -4.72 -18.11 26.66
N GLN A 803 -4.42 -18.54 27.92
CA GLN A 803 -3.47 -19.62 28.12
C GLN A 803 -4.14 -20.98 28.11
N VAL A 804 -5.29 -21.15 28.79
CA VAL A 804 -5.96 -22.46 28.96
C VAL A 804 -7.45 -22.33 28.66
N ARG A 805 -7.91 -22.92 27.55
CA ARG A 805 -9.34 -22.98 27.19
C ARG A 805 -10.05 -23.99 28.14
N GLY A 806 -11.32 -23.75 28.44
CA GLY A 806 -12.07 -24.53 29.46
C GLY A 806 -11.86 -24.01 30.88
N VAL A 807 -11.13 -22.91 31.04
CA VAL A 807 -10.94 -22.16 32.30
C VAL A 807 -11.45 -20.74 32.11
N GLY A 808 -12.03 -20.11 33.12
CA GLY A 808 -12.52 -18.74 33.05
C GLY A 808 -11.39 -17.74 32.76
N LYS A 809 -11.72 -16.55 32.22
CA LYS A 809 -10.74 -15.47 31.98
C LYS A 809 -10.14 -15.02 33.32
N ASP A 810 -8.80 -14.87 33.39
CA ASP A 810 -8.05 -14.41 34.58
C ASP A 810 -8.43 -15.17 35.85
N ARG A 811 -8.72 -16.46 35.74
CA ARG A 811 -9.35 -17.24 36.81
C ARG A 811 -8.45 -17.44 38.02
N PHE A 812 -7.16 -17.62 37.82
CA PHE A 812 -6.19 -17.84 38.88
C PHE A 812 -5.12 -16.75 38.80
N ALA A 813 -4.71 -16.24 39.94
CA ALA A 813 -3.70 -15.22 40.10
C ALA A 813 -2.60 -15.67 41.04
N GLY A 814 -1.35 -15.44 40.66
CA GLY A 814 -0.21 -15.80 41.51
C GLY A 814 1.00 -14.92 41.21
N ASP A 815 2.13 -15.28 41.78
CA ASP A 815 3.42 -14.68 41.53
C ASP A 815 4.13 -15.32 40.30
N ALA A 816 3.69 -16.56 39.93
CA ALA A 816 4.12 -17.18 38.68
C ALA A 816 2.96 -17.99 38.03
N SER A 817 2.99 -18.09 36.72
CA SER A 817 2.11 -18.96 35.95
C SER A 817 2.90 -19.65 34.85
N VAL A 818 2.52 -20.89 34.53
CA VAL A 818 3.05 -21.66 33.42
C VAL A 818 1.89 -22.32 32.68
N TYR A 819 2.02 -22.44 31.35
CA TYR A 819 1.01 -23.09 30.52
C TYR A 819 1.65 -23.78 29.32
N ALA A 820 0.93 -24.79 28.81
CA ALA A 820 1.25 -25.45 27.54
C ALA A 820 -0.04 -25.74 26.75
N ASN A 821 0.05 -25.65 25.43
CA ASN A 821 -1.04 -25.90 24.50
C ASN A 821 -0.54 -26.78 23.35
N ALA A 822 -1.41 -27.68 22.89
CA ALA A 822 -1.18 -28.48 21.70
C ALA A 822 -2.43 -28.45 20.82
N GLU A 823 -2.27 -28.25 19.53
CA GLU A 823 -3.33 -28.42 18.54
C GLU A 823 -2.84 -29.31 17.40
N LEU A 824 -3.65 -30.30 17.04
CA LEU A 824 -3.45 -31.13 15.86
C LEU A 824 -4.52 -30.74 14.83
N ARG A 825 -4.09 -30.07 13.76
CA ARG A 825 -4.94 -29.46 12.72
C ARG A 825 -4.90 -30.32 11.48
N PHE A 826 -6.07 -30.56 10.86
CA PHE A 826 -6.21 -31.35 9.63
C PHE A 826 -6.95 -30.55 8.57
N ALA A 827 -6.39 -30.46 7.39
CA ALA A 827 -7.10 -29.99 6.19
C ALA A 827 -7.99 -31.12 5.65
N VAL A 828 -9.29 -30.90 5.60
CA VAL A 828 -10.26 -31.93 5.23
C VAL A 828 -10.75 -31.77 3.81
N ALA A 829 -11.12 -30.55 3.41
CA ALA A 829 -11.68 -30.29 2.10
C ALA A 829 -11.37 -28.88 1.63
N SER A 830 -11.15 -28.73 0.34
CA SER A 830 -11.18 -27.43 -0.31
C SER A 830 -12.61 -27.12 -0.73
N PHE A 831 -13.03 -25.88 -0.61
CA PHE A 831 -14.36 -25.43 -1.04
C PHE A 831 -14.26 -24.11 -1.81
N GLN A 832 -15.32 -23.83 -2.55
CA GLN A 832 -15.46 -22.59 -3.30
C GLN A 832 -16.84 -22.01 -3.03
N LEU A 833 -16.92 -21.07 -2.10
CA LEU A 833 -18.19 -20.43 -1.74
C LEU A 833 -18.24 -19.00 -2.31
N LEU A 834 -17.67 -18.05 -1.65
CA LEU A 834 -17.48 -16.66 -2.12
C LEU A 834 -16.03 -16.45 -2.59
N MET A 835 -15.14 -17.27 -2.09
CA MET A 835 -13.71 -17.33 -2.44
C MET A 835 -13.20 -18.74 -2.21
N PRO A 836 -12.11 -19.17 -2.86
CA PRO A 836 -11.50 -20.47 -2.57
C PRO A 836 -11.06 -20.49 -1.12
N GLY A 837 -11.40 -21.56 -0.47
CA GLY A 837 -11.11 -21.79 0.93
C GLY A 837 -10.80 -23.24 1.21
N GLU A 838 -10.33 -23.46 2.41
CA GLU A 838 -10.07 -24.78 2.98
C GLU A 838 -10.88 -24.92 4.26
N PHE A 839 -11.61 -26.00 4.36
CA PHE A 839 -12.24 -26.45 5.59
C PHE A 839 -11.34 -27.46 6.27
N GLY A 840 -11.16 -27.30 7.56
CA GLY A 840 -10.44 -28.27 8.36
C GLY A 840 -11.00 -28.41 9.77
N VAL A 841 -10.50 -29.42 10.43
CA VAL A 841 -10.83 -29.72 11.83
C VAL A 841 -9.55 -29.72 12.65
N PHE A 842 -9.70 -29.55 13.96
CA PHE A 842 -8.57 -29.66 14.87
C PHE A 842 -9.00 -30.23 16.22
N LEU A 843 -8.04 -30.87 16.88
CA LEU A 843 -8.12 -31.28 18.26
C LEU A 843 -7.17 -30.41 19.08
N GLY A 844 -7.56 -30.07 20.30
CA GLY A 844 -6.78 -29.23 21.19
C GLY A 844 -6.72 -29.75 22.59
N ALA A 845 -5.57 -29.56 23.23
CA ALA A 845 -5.34 -29.83 24.64
C ALA A 845 -4.53 -28.71 25.25
N ASP A 846 -5.00 -28.15 26.34
CA ASP A 846 -4.38 -27.02 27.04
C ASP A 846 -4.16 -27.43 28.51
N THR A 847 -3.08 -26.97 29.12
CA THR A 847 -2.81 -27.13 30.55
C THR A 847 -2.07 -25.93 31.09
N GLY A 848 -2.25 -25.69 32.39
CA GLY A 848 -1.51 -24.63 33.07
C GLY A 848 -1.77 -24.62 34.57
N ARG A 849 -0.95 -23.90 35.31
CA ARG A 849 -1.09 -23.65 36.73
C ARG A 849 -0.49 -22.32 37.14
N VAL A 850 -0.90 -21.78 38.26
CA VAL A 850 -0.23 -20.68 38.95
C VAL A 850 0.52 -21.20 40.18
N PHE A 851 1.50 -20.41 40.59
CA PHE A 851 2.23 -20.57 41.84
C PHE A 851 2.07 -19.27 42.65
N PHE A 852 1.88 -19.42 43.98
CA PHE A 852 1.80 -18.30 44.88
C PHE A 852 2.58 -18.65 46.15
N ALA A 853 3.57 -17.80 46.48
CA ALA A 853 4.52 -18.11 47.56
C ALA A 853 3.87 -18.29 48.94
N GLU A 854 2.69 -17.66 49.17
CA GLU A 854 1.93 -17.76 50.41
C GLU A 854 0.97 -18.93 50.44
N ASP A 855 0.85 -19.67 49.31
CA ASP A 855 -0.04 -20.83 49.23
C ASP A 855 0.55 -22.03 49.98
N ARG A 856 0.03 -22.29 51.23
CA ARG A 856 0.53 -23.32 52.14
C ARG A 856 0.26 -24.75 51.67
N ALA A 857 -0.64 -24.91 50.72
CA ALA A 857 -1.05 -26.19 50.16
C ALA A 857 -0.86 -26.24 48.65
N ASP A 858 0.42 -26.30 48.19
CA ASP A 858 0.65 -26.63 46.79
C ASP A 858 0.25 -28.09 46.54
N ILE A 859 -0.99 -28.27 46.10
CA ILE A 859 -1.55 -29.58 45.80
C ILE A 859 -1.15 -30.12 44.42
N GLY A 860 -0.22 -29.49 43.70
CA GLY A 860 0.24 -29.96 42.41
C GLY A 860 -0.83 -29.96 41.32
N LYS A 861 -1.94 -29.24 41.50
CA LYS A 861 -3.10 -29.22 40.60
C LYS A 861 -2.76 -28.50 39.28
N TRP A 862 -3.04 -29.17 38.18
CA TRP A 862 -2.98 -28.60 36.84
C TRP A 862 -4.41 -28.39 36.32
N HIS A 863 -4.67 -27.22 35.82
CA HIS A 863 -5.93 -26.90 35.13
C HIS A 863 -5.81 -27.26 33.65
N THR A 864 -6.71 -28.07 33.15
CA THR A 864 -6.67 -28.62 31.82
C THR A 864 -7.95 -28.30 31.06
N GLY A 865 -7.82 -28.17 29.75
CA GLY A 865 -8.94 -28.11 28.84
C GLY A 865 -8.66 -28.97 27.62
N VAL A 866 -9.62 -29.74 27.19
CA VAL A 866 -9.53 -30.60 25.99
C VAL A 866 -10.74 -30.39 25.11
N GLY A 867 -10.56 -30.58 23.83
CA GLY A 867 -11.67 -30.40 22.89
C GLY A 867 -11.26 -30.38 21.45
N GLY A 868 -12.05 -29.73 20.63
CA GLY A 868 -11.75 -29.62 19.21
C GLY A 868 -12.67 -28.62 18.54
N GLY A 869 -12.47 -28.49 17.26
CA GLY A 869 -13.21 -27.52 16.47
C GLY A 869 -12.99 -27.69 15.00
N PHE A 870 -13.51 -26.72 14.28
CA PHE A 870 -13.29 -26.60 12.85
C PHE A 870 -12.74 -25.22 12.51
N TYR A 871 -12.14 -25.12 11.36
CA TYR A 871 -11.67 -23.84 10.83
C TYR A 871 -12.00 -23.70 9.34
N LEU A 872 -12.15 -22.46 8.93
CA LEU A 872 -12.18 -22.04 7.55
C LEU A 872 -10.97 -21.18 7.29
N SER A 873 -10.19 -21.50 6.28
CA SER A 873 -9.10 -20.65 5.83
C SER A 873 -9.33 -20.22 4.38
N PHE A 874 -8.89 -19.00 4.04
CA PHE A 874 -9.15 -18.36 2.77
C PHE A 874 -7.85 -17.77 2.21
N LEU A 875 -7.83 -17.45 0.91
CA LEU A 875 -6.74 -16.75 0.24
C LEU A 875 -5.37 -17.43 0.50
N GLN A 876 -5.27 -18.74 0.19
CA GLN A 876 -4.05 -19.52 0.44
C GLN A 876 -3.59 -19.46 1.90
N ARG A 877 -4.52 -19.63 2.81
CA ARG A 877 -4.26 -19.62 4.26
C ARG A 877 -3.80 -18.27 4.83
N ARG A 878 -3.91 -17.17 4.07
CA ARG A 878 -3.58 -15.83 4.58
C ARG A 878 -4.60 -15.32 5.60
N GLN A 879 -5.76 -15.95 5.63
CA GLN A 879 -6.84 -15.66 6.58
C GLN A 879 -7.50 -16.93 7.02
N SER A 880 -7.83 -17.01 8.31
CA SER A 880 -8.56 -18.13 8.86
C SER A 880 -9.51 -17.68 9.97
N VAL A 881 -10.58 -18.44 10.14
CA VAL A 881 -11.52 -18.32 11.26
C VAL A 881 -11.63 -19.70 11.87
N SER A 882 -11.48 -19.81 13.18
CA SER A 882 -11.63 -21.05 13.91
C SER A 882 -12.78 -20.98 14.92
N VAL A 883 -13.47 -22.09 15.07
CA VAL A 883 -14.51 -22.31 16.08
C VAL A 883 -14.14 -23.57 16.86
N ALA A 884 -14.04 -23.46 18.17
CA ALA A 884 -13.68 -24.57 19.05
C ALA A 884 -14.65 -24.69 20.21
N VAL A 885 -14.95 -25.92 20.61
CA VAL A 885 -15.54 -26.24 21.87
C VAL A 885 -14.50 -26.96 22.72
N MET A 886 -14.21 -26.41 23.89
CA MET A 886 -13.20 -26.95 24.80
C MET A 886 -13.85 -27.15 26.16
N ASP A 887 -13.68 -28.34 26.69
CA ASP A 887 -14.17 -28.74 27.99
C ASP A 887 -13.03 -28.75 29.01
N GLY A 888 -13.25 -28.11 30.14
CA GLY A 888 -12.33 -28.05 31.27
C GLY A 888 -13.03 -28.30 32.58
N ALA A 889 -12.26 -28.39 33.65
CA ALA A 889 -12.81 -28.71 34.99
C ALA A 889 -13.84 -27.68 35.50
N GLU A 890 -13.83 -26.46 35.01
CA GLU A 890 -14.71 -25.37 35.45
C GLU A 890 -15.83 -25.02 34.47
N MET A 891 -15.58 -25.16 33.18
CA MET A 891 -16.57 -24.80 32.15
C MET A 891 -16.30 -25.45 30.79
N THR A 892 -17.38 -25.72 30.08
CA THR A 892 -17.31 -25.95 28.63
C THR A 892 -17.45 -24.62 27.91
N GLY A 893 -16.43 -24.24 27.15
CA GLY A 893 -16.35 -22.93 26.46
C GLY A 893 -16.46 -23.07 24.95
N LEU A 894 -17.22 -22.17 24.30
CA LEU A 894 -17.22 -21.96 22.85
C LEU A 894 -16.29 -20.79 22.53
N TYR A 895 -15.34 -21.01 21.60
CA TYR A 895 -14.34 -20.04 21.19
C TYR A 895 -14.42 -19.79 19.69
N VAL A 896 -14.67 -18.54 19.29
CA VAL A 896 -14.67 -18.12 17.89
C VAL A 896 -13.54 -17.11 17.71
N ARG A 897 -12.66 -17.31 16.74
CA ARG A 897 -11.48 -16.47 16.55
C ARG A 897 -11.15 -16.23 15.07
N ALA A 898 -10.62 -15.06 14.77
CA ALA A 898 -9.87 -14.85 13.55
C ALA A 898 -8.44 -15.42 13.76
N GLY A 899 -8.09 -16.45 12.98
CA GLY A 899 -6.88 -17.24 13.19
C GLY A 899 -7.11 -18.42 14.15
N PHE A 900 -6.01 -18.90 14.72
CA PHE A 900 -6.01 -19.93 15.76
C PHE A 900 -5.65 -19.31 17.12
N LEU A 901 -5.67 -20.11 18.20
CA LEU A 901 -5.27 -19.61 19.52
C LEU A 901 -3.81 -19.15 19.53
N PHE A 902 -2.95 -19.82 18.78
CA PHE A 902 -1.53 -19.53 18.67
C PHE A 902 -0.95 -19.96 17.32
#